data_e01a1df35930691dc191232c6327f51c
#
_entry.id   e01a1df35930691dc191232c6327f51c
#
_cell.length_a   1.000
_cell.length_b   1.000
_cell.length_c   1.000
_cell.angle_alpha   90.00
_cell.angle_beta   90.00
_cell.angle_gamma   90.00
#
_symmetry.space_group_name_H-M   'P 1'
#
loop_
_entity.id
_entity.type
_entity.pdbx_description
1 polymer ?
#
loop_
_entity_poly.entity_id
_entity_poly.type
_entity_poly.pdbx_seq_one_letter_code
_entity_poly.pdbx_strand_id
1 'polypeptide(L)'
;MRPGFSWNFNGGALWALPFIAAAITLTTVAQTGAVTDKDVRPILEKNCFQCHGENLKMANLDLRSRELILKGGNTGPALVPGHAAESLIYKRVTGQQTPKMPLAPVPALTESEVAILKNWIDQGAKWDAGAPAVTSVSGDKANASYSEYKERVITDEMRHWWAFQKPSRLNPPAVTPARWSTNPIDMFIKATMDAKGLTPAPQADRATLIRRAYLDLTGLLPSPAEVDAFVSDSSPRAYEDMIERLLASSHYGERWGRFWLDVVRFAESSGYEHDRTLNTAWRYRDYVIKSLNDDKPYNRFVIEQLAGDEMDKPTDDSLIATAFYRVGPRVRFREKDNPYYRYDYMDDILRTTFGGFMGLSVQCARCHDHKFDPITRMDYYRSMGMFFGYVNYDHLLVPKKEADEWAATTREVLRQIAPLKKEIAQIEAPYKRKQFEETVKKLPEDVQLAIKTPVDERTSGQKLLAAQFESGLDVDPDANADDDLAKIVLAATDDNFYHYTPPSEAKQGYQRRGLKLSDADEQKRKELQDHIAELQKKIPKVPTAVEGVRDGDYRLAPDGPGDIPLPGKSRAEYGVKCCYLPDPGQEYKVPDVHFGANGLNLEEDMKGPVVQPGFLQVLVNGTPPPVAVPPKRTDYVSSGRRRALAEWIASPDNPLTARVMVNRIWYWHFGTGIVATPGNFGKMGTLPSHPELLDWLATEFIRQGWSIKQIHRMIMNSETYKMASGFYNAGNVGKDPTDVYLWRYPVRRLEGEAIRDIILSASDKINFQAGGPSFFPAIPLSVRVGYANGRWDLTKEEPATWRRSVYSYWKRGMKFPMFDVHDQPDQNMTAERRNISTVPTQALMLLNDEFVLQQSRLLAERVAHEAGSDLPAEVKLLYKIAISRQPTEKELRDDLEFVNHEQSIQAAQAGDSGSVGKAVEDIRLRAMSRLAHVMLNSNEFVYIN
;
A
#
# COMPACT_ATOMS: atom_id res chain seq x y z
N MET A 1 -40.27 -32.35 -5.50
CA MET A 1 -40.86 -32.53 -6.86
C MET A 1 -40.20 -31.53 -7.79
N ARG A 2 -39.42 -32.05 -8.75
CA ARG A 2 -38.90 -31.22 -9.86
C ARG A 2 -39.98 -31.16 -10.94
N PRO A 3 -40.00 -30.05 -11.75
CA PRO A 3 -40.02 -30.30 -13.19
C PRO A 3 -38.90 -29.54 -13.90
N GLY A 4 -38.32 -30.23 -14.88
CA GLY A 4 -37.35 -29.73 -15.81
C GLY A 4 -38.00 -28.91 -16.93
N PHE A 5 -37.20 -27.98 -17.47
CA PHE A 5 -37.51 -27.31 -18.74
C PHE A 5 -36.44 -27.69 -19.77
N SER A 6 -36.95 -28.38 -20.80
CA SER A 6 -36.25 -28.64 -22.05
C SER A 6 -36.54 -27.52 -23.06
N TRP A 7 -35.52 -26.99 -23.71
CA TRP A 7 -35.70 -26.12 -24.89
C TRP A 7 -35.48 -26.95 -26.17
N ASN A 8 -36.54 -27.08 -26.92
CA ASN A 8 -36.50 -27.56 -28.31
C ASN A 8 -36.31 -26.35 -29.25
N PHE A 9 -35.29 -26.45 -30.10
CA PHE A 9 -35.19 -25.60 -31.28
C PHE A 9 -35.64 -26.45 -32.50
N ASN A 10 -36.70 -26.01 -33.17
CA ASN A 10 -37.08 -26.48 -34.49
C ASN A 10 -37.13 -25.31 -35.49
N GLY A 11 -36.42 -25.49 -36.58
CA GLY A 11 -36.91 -25.14 -37.90
C GLY A 11 -36.36 -23.89 -38.58
N GLY A 12 -35.63 -24.10 -39.67
CA GLY A 12 -35.69 -23.13 -40.73
C GLY A 12 -34.47 -23.03 -41.67
N ALA A 13 -34.42 -23.94 -42.69
CA ALA A 13 -34.03 -23.76 -44.11
C ALA A 13 -32.58 -23.29 -44.46
N LEU A 14 -31.79 -24.21 -44.93
CA LEU A 14 -31.13 -24.35 -46.22
C LEU A 14 -30.65 -23.12 -47.02
N TRP A 15 -29.31 -23.02 -47.14
CA TRP A 15 -28.61 -22.85 -48.40
C TRP A 15 -27.35 -23.70 -48.45
N ALA A 16 -27.31 -24.65 -49.36
CA ALA A 16 -26.22 -25.54 -49.63
C ALA A 16 -25.30 -24.94 -50.71
N LEU A 17 -23.99 -24.96 -50.48
CA LEU A 17 -22.97 -24.95 -51.52
C LEU A 17 -21.96 -26.07 -51.26
N PRO A 18 -21.52 -26.81 -52.25
CA PRO A 18 -20.75 -28.03 -52.08
C PRO A 18 -19.25 -27.68 -51.92
N PHE A 19 -18.65 -28.10 -50.84
CA PHE A 19 -17.20 -28.22 -50.74
C PHE A 19 -16.77 -29.64 -51.04
N ILE A 20 -16.01 -29.77 -52.12
CA ILE A 20 -15.30 -30.96 -52.54
C ILE A 20 -14.32 -31.36 -51.46
N ALA A 21 -14.55 -32.51 -50.82
CA ALA A 21 -13.61 -33.12 -49.89
C ALA A 21 -12.52 -33.83 -50.69
N ALA A 22 -11.39 -33.20 -50.82
CA ALA A 22 -10.14 -33.92 -51.21
C ALA A 22 -9.55 -34.53 -49.94
N ALA A 23 -9.72 -35.84 -49.77
CA ALA A 23 -9.00 -36.61 -48.73
C ALA A 23 -7.51 -36.60 -49.05
N ILE A 24 -6.75 -35.71 -48.43
CA ILE A 24 -5.29 -35.83 -48.37
C ILE A 24 -4.95 -36.69 -47.15
N THR A 25 -4.62 -37.91 -47.36
CA THR A 25 -3.92 -38.79 -46.40
C THR A 25 -2.54 -38.19 -46.13
N LEU A 26 -2.46 -37.40 -45.06
CA LEU A 26 -1.18 -37.02 -44.52
C LEU A 26 -0.56 -38.19 -43.78
N THR A 27 0.27 -38.96 -44.52
CA THR A 27 1.29 -39.80 -43.90
C THR A 27 2.28 -38.85 -43.21
N THR A 28 2.17 -38.73 -41.88
CA THR A 28 3.18 -38.10 -41.07
C THR A 28 4.46 -38.91 -41.14
N VAL A 29 5.31 -38.56 -42.09
CA VAL A 29 6.73 -38.93 -42.02
C VAL A 29 7.28 -38.11 -40.84
N ALA A 30 7.53 -38.76 -39.71
CA ALA A 30 8.26 -38.21 -38.62
C ALA A 30 9.64 -37.76 -39.15
N GLN A 31 9.83 -36.47 -39.34
CA GLN A 31 11.15 -35.89 -39.52
C GLN A 31 11.94 -36.16 -38.24
N THR A 32 12.83 -37.14 -38.26
CA THR A 32 13.84 -37.38 -37.23
C THR A 32 14.94 -36.34 -37.35
N GLY A 33 14.63 -35.08 -37.06
CA GLY A 33 15.65 -34.07 -36.82
C GLY A 33 16.43 -34.42 -35.56
N ALA A 34 17.71 -34.22 -35.53
CA ALA A 34 18.53 -34.42 -34.33
C ALA A 34 18.05 -33.48 -33.24
N VAL A 35 17.56 -34.00 -32.10
CA VAL A 35 17.18 -33.20 -30.92
C VAL A 35 18.45 -32.75 -30.21
N THR A 36 18.61 -31.44 -30.02
CA THR A 36 19.78 -30.82 -29.42
C THR A 36 19.46 -30.19 -28.07
N ASP A 37 20.46 -29.63 -27.43
CA ASP A 37 20.27 -28.83 -26.20
C ASP A 37 19.32 -27.64 -26.39
N LYS A 38 19.22 -27.06 -27.59
CA LYS A 38 18.29 -25.97 -27.91
C LYS A 38 16.83 -26.35 -27.73
N ASP A 39 16.51 -27.65 -27.92
CA ASP A 39 15.16 -28.16 -27.76
C ASP A 39 14.85 -28.53 -26.29
N VAL A 40 15.86 -29.01 -25.57
CA VAL A 40 15.68 -29.51 -24.17
C VAL A 40 15.92 -28.42 -23.13
N ARG A 41 16.84 -27.51 -23.38
CA ARG A 41 17.20 -26.46 -22.43
C ARG A 41 15.98 -25.61 -21.99
N PRO A 42 15.08 -25.13 -22.86
CA PRO A 42 13.90 -24.41 -22.44
C PRO A 42 12.98 -25.24 -21.51
N ILE A 43 12.94 -26.56 -21.71
CA ILE A 43 12.16 -27.47 -20.85
C ILE A 43 12.80 -27.54 -19.46
N LEU A 44 14.11 -27.67 -19.37
CA LEU A 44 14.85 -27.71 -18.12
C LEU A 44 14.81 -26.37 -17.39
N GLU A 45 14.98 -25.27 -18.11
CA GLU A 45 14.89 -23.91 -17.55
C GLU A 45 13.53 -23.63 -16.91
N LYS A 46 12.48 -23.95 -17.64
CA LYS A 46 11.11 -23.72 -17.19
C LYS A 46 10.69 -24.58 -15.99
N ASN A 47 11.10 -25.87 -15.99
CA ASN A 47 10.51 -26.85 -15.06
C ASN A 47 11.48 -27.40 -14.01
N CYS A 48 12.81 -27.19 -14.16
CA CYS A 48 13.81 -27.87 -13.34
C CYS A 48 14.82 -26.92 -12.69
N PHE A 49 15.25 -25.83 -13.35
CA PHE A 49 16.31 -24.96 -12.85
C PHE A 49 15.98 -24.21 -11.60
N GLN A 50 14.71 -24.04 -11.28
CA GLN A 50 14.28 -23.41 -10.02
C GLN A 50 14.80 -24.21 -8.80
N CYS A 51 14.87 -25.55 -8.93
CA CYS A 51 15.31 -26.44 -7.86
C CYS A 51 16.67 -27.10 -8.13
N HIS A 52 17.06 -27.22 -9.39
CA HIS A 52 18.29 -27.90 -9.84
C HIS A 52 19.11 -26.98 -10.75
N GLY A 53 19.29 -25.74 -10.37
CA GLY A 53 19.97 -24.66 -11.12
C GLY A 53 21.10 -24.04 -10.33
N GLU A 54 21.34 -22.76 -10.60
CA GLU A 54 22.43 -22.00 -9.99
C GLU A 54 22.21 -21.72 -8.52
N ASN A 55 21.05 -21.19 -8.22
CA ASN A 55 20.72 -20.69 -6.89
C ASN A 55 20.32 -21.81 -5.91
N LEU A 56 19.84 -22.93 -6.45
CA LEU A 56 19.41 -24.07 -5.64
C LEU A 56 19.80 -25.36 -6.35
N LYS A 57 20.54 -26.26 -5.65
CA LYS A 57 20.96 -27.56 -6.14
C LYS A 57 20.45 -28.68 -5.28
N MET A 58 19.10 -28.84 -5.30
CA MET A 58 18.47 -29.89 -4.48
C MET A 58 19.07 -31.25 -4.79
N ALA A 59 19.36 -32.03 -3.76
CA ALA A 59 20.09 -33.30 -3.85
C ALA A 59 21.47 -33.20 -4.54
N ASN A 60 22.13 -32.02 -4.49
CA ASN A 60 23.40 -31.70 -5.16
C ASN A 60 23.36 -31.88 -6.67
N LEU A 61 22.18 -31.87 -7.28
CA LEU A 61 21.97 -32.01 -8.71
C LEU A 61 21.88 -30.64 -9.38
N ASP A 62 22.69 -30.42 -10.40
CA ASP A 62 22.66 -29.22 -11.25
C ASP A 62 22.40 -29.66 -12.70
N LEU A 63 21.34 -29.13 -13.31
CA LEU A 63 20.89 -29.52 -14.65
C LEU A 63 21.26 -28.50 -15.75
N ARG A 64 22.12 -27.52 -15.48
CA ARG A 64 22.42 -26.42 -16.39
C ARG A 64 23.39 -26.76 -17.51
N SER A 65 24.22 -27.82 -17.38
CA SER A 65 25.09 -28.27 -18.43
C SER A 65 25.15 -29.80 -18.49
N ARG A 66 25.56 -30.34 -19.65
CA ARG A 66 25.67 -31.77 -19.82
C ARG A 66 26.61 -32.40 -18.81
N GLU A 67 27.77 -31.77 -18.55
CA GLU A 67 28.77 -32.25 -17.58
C GLU A 67 28.17 -32.33 -16.17
N LEU A 68 27.38 -31.34 -15.76
CA LEU A 68 26.75 -31.30 -14.45
C LEU A 68 25.65 -32.35 -14.34
N ILE A 69 24.86 -32.56 -15.40
CA ILE A 69 23.82 -33.61 -15.45
C ILE A 69 24.46 -35.00 -15.37
N LEU A 70 25.60 -35.21 -16.09
CA LEU A 70 26.38 -36.46 -16.06
C LEU A 70 27.04 -36.66 -14.70
N LYS A 71 27.56 -35.61 -14.07
CA LYS A 71 28.08 -35.67 -12.69
C LYS A 71 26.99 -36.15 -11.73
N GLY A 72 25.74 -35.69 -11.94
CA GLY A 72 24.58 -36.05 -11.14
C GLY A 72 24.58 -35.42 -9.74
N GLY A 73 23.76 -35.97 -8.88
CA GLY A 73 23.61 -35.53 -7.49
C GLY A 73 23.86 -36.66 -6.48
N ASN A 74 23.25 -36.57 -5.31
CA ASN A 74 23.43 -37.54 -4.21
C ASN A 74 23.06 -38.98 -4.56
N THR A 75 22.24 -39.19 -5.60
CA THR A 75 21.80 -40.51 -6.07
C THR A 75 22.53 -41.00 -7.29
N GLY A 76 23.65 -40.34 -7.66
CA GLY A 76 24.47 -40.67 -8.83
C GLY A 76 24.13 -39.87 -10.10
N PRO A 77 24.64 -40.26 -11.28
CA PRO A 77 24.39 -39.59 -12.53
C PRO A 77 22.91 -39.46 -12.86
N ALA A 78 22.46 -38.25 -13.26
CA ALA A 78 21.05 -38.03 -13.62
C ALA A 78 20.75 -38.48 -15.06
N LEU A 79 21.78 -38.71 -15.87
CA LEU A 79 21.72 -39.00 -17.31
C LEU A 79 22.62 -40.16 -17.67
N VAL A 80 22.08 -41.09 -18.44
CA VAL A 80 22.83 -42.16 -19.16
C VAL A 80 22.67 -41.91 -20.66
N PRO A 81 23.66 -41.34 -21.33
CA PRO A 81 23.55 -41.01 -22.76
C PRO A 81 23.25 -42.23 -23.62
N GLY A 82 22.27 -42.11 -24.50
CA GLY A 82 21.79 -43.20 -25.34
C GLY A 82 20.74 -44.12 -24.71
N HIS A 83 20.45 -43.96 -23.41
CA HIS A 83 19.59 -44.86 -22.65
C HIS A 83 18.60 -44.07 -21.77
N ALA A 84 17.55 -43.52 -22.36
CA ALA A 84 16.55 -42.73 -21.60
C ALA A 84 15.89 -43.55 -20.47
N ALA A 85 15.56 -44.84 -20.74
CA ALA A 85 14.94 -45.70 -19.75
C ALA A 85 15.82 -45.99 -18.51
N GLU A 86 17.14 -45.81 -18.63
CA GLU A 86 18.08 -45.97 -17.52
C GLU A 86 18.39 -44.64 -16.81
N SER A 87 18.14 -43.50 -17.47
CA SER A 87 18.41 -42.17 -16.99
C SER A 87 17.50 -41.77 -15.84
N LEU A 88 18.07 -41.34 -14.72
CA LEU A 88 17.34 -40.98 -13.51
C LEU A 88 16.39 -39.80 -13.76
N ILE A 89 16.81 -38.80 -14.55
CA ILE A 89 15.96 -37.66 -14.90
C ILE A 89 14.68 -38.10 -15.63
N TYR A 90 14.79 -39.05 -16.59
CA TYR A 90 13.63 -39.60 -17.30
C TYR A 90 12.71 -40.40 -16.39
N LYS A 91 13.28 -41.28 -15.54
CA LYS A 91 12.51 -42.05 -14.55
C LYS A 91 11.71 -41.14 -13.60
N ARG A 92 12.33 -40.04 -13.18
CA ARG A 92 11.69 -39.10 -12.25
C ARG A 92 10.57 -38.30 -12.93
N VAL A 93 10.74 -37.79 -14.15
CA VAL A 93 9.68 -37.02 -14.83
C VAL A 93 8.53 -37.88 -15.28
N THR A 94 8.75 -39.15 -15.60
CA THR A 94 7.72 -40.13 -15.96
C THR A 94 7.04 -40.77 -14.75
N GLY A 95 7.59 -40.57 -13.54
CA GLY A 95 7.06 -41.19 -12.31
C GLY A 95 7.43 -42.64 -12.10
N GLN A 96 8.36 -43.18 -12.91
CA GLN A 96 8.90 -44.55 -12.75
C GLN A 96 9.75 -44.69 -11.48
N GLN A 97 10.20 -43.53 -10.93
CA GLN A 97 10.95 -43.47 -9.67
C GLN A 97 10.43 -42.32 -8.82
N THR A 98 10.27 -42.57 -7.54
CA THR A 98 9.81 -41.56 -6.53
C THR A 98 10.96 -40.79 -5.94
N PRO A 99 10.76 -39.47 -5.60
CA PRO A 99 9.58 -38.68 -5.93
C PRO A 99 9.50 -38.37 -7.42
N LYS A 100 8.26 -38.28 -7.95
CA LYS A 100 8.04 -37.80 -9.31
C LYS A 100 8.40 -36.33 -9.40
N MET A 101 9.11 -35.94 -10.46
CA MET A 101 9.52 -34.56 -10.72
C MET A 101 8.77 -33.98 -11.92
N PRO A 102 8.58 -32.65 -11.94
CA PRO A 102 8.82 -31.70 -10.86
C PRO A 102 7.83 -31.87 -9.70
N LEU A 103 8.21 -31.38 -8.51
CA LEU A 103 7.33 -31.38 -7.34
C LEU A 103 6.33 -30.22 -7.43
N ALA A 104 5.14 -30.40 -6.85
CA ALA A 104 4.21 -29.30 -6.69
C ALA A 104 4.86 -28.10 -5.95
N PRO A 105 4.57 -26.85 -6.35
CA PRO A 105 3.50 -26.40 -7.26
C PRO A 105 3.88 -26.38 -8.76
N VAL A 106 5.08 -26.82 -9.14
CA VAL A 106 5.50 -26.83 -10.55
C VAL A 106 4.70 -27.90 -11.34
N PRO A 107 4.05 -27.54 -12.47
CA PRO A 107 3.28 -28.48 -13.25
C PRO A 107 4.15 -29.64 -13.82
N ALA A 108 3.57 -30.83 -13.92
CA ALA A 108 4.24 -31.94 -14.58
C ALA A 108 4.54 -31.61 -16.06
N LEU A 109 5.64 -32.19 -16.61
CA LEU A 109 5.96 -32.04 -18.03
C LEU A 109 4.81 -32.60 -18.89
N THR A 110 4.54 -31.96 -20.01
CA THR A 110 3.61 -32.45 -21.02
C THR A 110 4.17 -33.68 -21.73
N GLU A 111 3.33 -34.50 -22.36
CA GLU A 111 3.75 -35.66 -23.10
C GLU A 111 4.77 -35.32 -24.22
N SER A 112 4.61 -34.17 -24.88
CA SER A 112 5.56 -33.65 -25.88
C SER A 112 6.88 -33.27 -25.27
N GLU A 113 6.93 -32.60 -24.11
CA GLU A 113 8.16 -32.25 -23.41
C GLU A 113 8.90 -33.50 -22.93
N VAL A 114 8.19 -34.52 -22.45
CA VAL A 114 8.76 -35.81 -22.07
C VAL A 114 9.31 -36.56 -23.28
N ALA A 115 8.63 -36.52 -24.44
CA ALA A 115 9.13 -37.13 -25.68
C ALA A 115 10.39 -36.46 -26.22
N ILE A 116 10.46 -35.10 -26.15
CA ILE A 116 11.66 -34.36 -26.53
C ILE A 116 12.85 -34.74 -25.61
N LEU A 117 12.62 -34.74 -24.28
CA LEU A 117 13.65 -35.16 -23.33
C LEU A 117 14.13 -36.59 -23.57
N LYS A 118 13.19 -37.51 -23.81
CA LYS A 118 13.51 -38.90 -24.15
C LYS A 118 14.39 -39.02 -25.42
N ASN A 119 13.92 -38.40 -26.50
CA ASN A 119 14.63 -38.44 -27.78
C ASN A 119 16.02 -37.83 -27.69
N TRP A 120 16.17 -36.73 -26.97
CA TRP A 120 17.47 -36.13 -26.72
C TRP A 120 18.45 -37.09 -26.00
N ILE A 121 17.96 -37.75 -24.92
CA ILE A 121 18.74 -38.73 -24.19
C ILE A 121 19.14 -39.89 -25.08
N ASP A 122 18.20 -40.48 -25.82
CA ASP A 122 18.40 -41.65 -26.69
C ASP A 122 19.32 -41.35 -27.86
N GLN A 123 19.42 -40.09 -28.31
CA GLN A 123 20.38 -39.61 -29.32
C GLN A 123 21.75 -39.26 -28.73
N GLY A 124 22.03 -39.63 -27.45
CA GLY A 124 23.31 -39.44 -26.80
C GLY A 124 23.47 -38.12 -26.07
N ALA A 125 22.37 -37.40 -25.84
CA ALA A 125 22.30 -36.14 -25.08
C ALA A 125 23.33 -35.11 -25.57
N LYS A 126 23.33 -34.85 -26.88
CA LYS A 126 24.23 -33.88 -27.51
C LYS A 126 23.96 -32.50 -26.98
N TRP A 127 25.02 -31.78 -26.62
CA TRP A 127 25.00 -30.42 -26.13
C TRP A 127 25.99 -29.59 -26.90
N ASP A 128 25.53 -28.64 -27.70
CA ASP A 128 26.38 -27.81 -28.54
C ASP A 128 27.20 -26.86 -27.68
N ALA A 129 28.49 -27.02 -27.67
CA ALA A 129 29.43 -26.15 -26.94
C ALA A 129 29.51 -24.70 -27.48
N GLY A 130 28.65 -24.31 -28.43
CA GLY A 130 28.64 -23.02 -29.09
C GLY A 130 27.65 -21.98 -28.54
N ALA A 131 26.79 -22.32 -27.60
CA ALA A 131 26.12 -21.29 -26.81
C ALA A 131 27.08 -20.85 -25.69
N PRO A 132 27.18 -19.54 -25.38
CA PRO A 132 28.08 -19.14 -24.32
C PRO A 132 27.68 -19.93 -23.08
N ALA A 133 28.60 -20.75 -22.57
CA ALA A 133 28.49 -21.32 -21.26
C ALA A 133 28.10 -20.14 -20.35
N VAL A 134 26.98 -20.25 -19.63
CA VAL A 134 26.77 -19.40 -18.49
C VAL A 134 27.89 -19.80 -17.54
N THR A 135 29.05 -19.17 -17.76
CA THR A 135 30.19 -19.30 -16.88
C THR A 135 29.65 -18.95 -15.50
N SER A 136 29.80 -19.87 -14.57
CA SER A 136 29.81 -19.50 -13.17
C SER A 136 30.69 -18.27 -13.09
N VAL A 137 30.10 -17.13 -12.83
CA VAL A 137 30.84 -15.92 -12.55
C VAL A 137 31.57 -16.23 -11.26
N SER A 138 32.80 -16.67 -11.35
CA SER A 138 33.74 -16.68 -10.24
C SER A 138 33.78 -15.25 -9.72
N GLY A 139 33.86 -15.04 -8.40
CA GLY A 139 33.75 -13.74 -7.73
C GLY A 139 34.60 -12.60 -8.35
N ASP A 140 35.63 -12.94 -9.15
CA ASP A 140 36.45 -11.98 -9.91
C ASP A 140 35.73 -11.34 -11.09
N LYS A 141 34.68 -11.97 -11.69
CA LYS A 141 33.91 -11.36 -12.79
C LYS A 141 32.71 -10.50 -12.33
N ALA A 142 32.18 -10.73 -11.15
CA ALA A 142 31.21 -9.80 -10.58
C ALA A 142 31.85 -8.44 -10.28
N ASN A 143 33.10 -8.46 -9.76
CA ASN A 143 33.89 -7.24 -9.62
C ASN A 143 34.20 -6.56 -10.95
N ALA A 144 34.43 -7.34 -12.05
CA ALA A 144 34.61 -6.79 -13.38
C ALA A 144 33.38 -6.06 -13.91
N SER A 145 32.16 -6.52 -13.59
CA SER A 145 30.94 -5.85 -14.05
C SER A 145 30.74 -4.46 -13.43
N TYR A 146 31.19 -4.24 -12.20
CA TYR A 146 31.12 -2.92 -11.55
C TYR A 146 32.25 -1.99 -12.02
N SER A 147 33.42 -2.51 -12.37
CA SER A 147 34.51 -1.72 -12.90
C SER A 147 34.29 -1.26 -14.34
N GLU A 148 33.40 -1.90 -15.09
CA GLU A 148 33.01 -1.55 -16.45
C GLU A 148 31.86 -0.59 -16.57
N TYR A 149 31.09 -0.31 -15.46
CA TYR A 149 30.00 0.63 -15.52
C TYR A 149 30.53 2.04 -15.80
N LYS A 150 30.12 2.58 -16.93
CA LYS A 150 30.32 4.00 -17.27
C LYS A 150 29.03 4.74 -17.10
N GLU A 151 29.03 5.65 -16.12
CA GLU A 151 27.87 6.49 -15.90
C GLU A 151 27.54 7.32 -17.15
N ARG A 152 26.25 7.29 -17.56
CA ARG A 152 25.77 8.09 -18.68
C ARG A 152 25.92 9.58 -18.37
N VAL A 153 26.55 10.32 -19.28
CA VAL A 153 26.65 11.77 -19.15
C VAL A 153 25.29 12.39 -19.39
N ILE A 154 24.85 13.21 -18.45
CA ILE A 154 23.58 13.96 -18.57
C ILE A 154 23.88 15.24 -19.38
N THR A 155 23.39 15.26 -20.61
CA THR A 155 23.58 16.41 -21.52
C THR A 155 22.54 17.50 -21.26
N ASP A 156 22.83 18.71 -21.76
CA ASP A 156 21.88 19.83 -21.66
C ASP A 156 20.58 19.53 -22.42
N GLU A 157 20.66 18.83 -23.57
CA GLU A 157 19.47 18.38 -24.31
C GLU A 157 18.55 17.49 -23.46
N MET A 158 19.11 16.58 -22.66
CA MET A 158 18.33 15.75 -21.74
C MET A 158 17.63 16.59 -20.66
N ARG A 159 18.26 17.67 -20.23
CA ARG A 159 17.71 18.62 -19.25
C ARG A 159 16.58 19.47 -19.82
N HIS A 160 16.51 19.66 -21.16
CA HIS A 160 15.49 20.47 -21.82
C HIS A 160 14.09 19.81 -21.87
N TRP A 161 13.93 18.60 -21.30
CA TRP A 161 12.59 18.05 -21.13
C TRP A 161 11.71 19.01 -20.32
N TRP A 162 10.48 19.24 -20.78
CA TRP A 162 9.59 20.26 -20.23
C TRP A 162 9.45 20.20 -18.70
N ALA A 163 9.37 18.98 -18.14
CA ALA A 163 9.18 18.78 -16.70
C ALA A 163 10.44 19.08 -15.85
N PHE A 164 11.63 19.07 -16.47
CA PHE A 164 12.91 19.35 -15.80
C PHE A 164 13.30 20.84 -15.85
N GLN A 165 12.53 21.65 -16.55
CA GLN A 165 12.68 23.09 -16.61
C GLN A 165 11.84 23.76 -15.52
N LYS A 166 12.34 24.86 -14.94
CA LYS A 166 11.54 25.63 -13.98
C LYS A 166 10.22 26.07 -14.60
N PRO A 167 9.11 26.00 -13.83
CA PRO A 167 7.84 26.51 -14.31
C PRO A 167 7.93 28.01 -14.60
N SER A 168 7.40 28.43 -15.73
CA SER A 168 7.38 29.83 -16.15
C SER A 168 6.01 30.44 -15.87
N ARG A 169 6.03 31.65 -15.32
CA ARG A 169 4.79 32.39 -15.07
C ARG A 169 4.38 33.18 -16.29
N LEU A 170 3.44 32.61 -17.06
CA LEU A 170 2.84 33.27 -18.19
C LEU A 170 1.64 34.15 -17.75
N ASN A 171 1.39 35.23 -18.46
CA ASN A 171 0.17 35.97 -18.24
C ASN A 171 -1.02 35.22 -18.83
N PRO A 172 -2.15 35.14 -18.12
CA PRO A 172 -3.37 34.55 -18.65
C PRO A 172 -3.78 35.18 -19.97
N PRO A 173 -4.18 34.41 -20.99
CA PRO A 173 -4.57 34.95 -22.29
C PRO A 173 -5.90 35.73 -22.23
N ALA A 174 -6.08 36.75 -23.08
CA ALA A 174 -7.35 37.45 -23.18
C ALA A 174 -8.41 36.56 -23.83
N VAL A 175 -9.62 36.48 -23.25
CA VAL A 175 -10.73 35.67 -23.75
C VAL A 175 -12.07 36.41 -23.71
N THR A 176 -13.02 35.90 -24.49
CA THR A 176 -14.40 36.41 -24.56
C THR A 176 -15.38 35.23 -24.39
N PRO A 177 -16.58 35.39 -23.83
CA PRO A 177 -17.13 36.61 -23.19
C PRO A 177 -16.53 36.91 -21.82
N ALA A 178 -16.81 38.08 -21.26
CA ALA A 178 -16.23 38.61 -20.03
C ALA A 178 -16.31 37.66 -18.79
N ARG A 179 -17.36 36.84 -18.68
CA ARG A 179 -17.49 35.85 -17.58
C ARG A 179 -16.31 34.87 -17.49
N TRP A 180 -15.67 34.58 -18.64
CA TRP A 180 -14.50 33.68 -18.71
C TRP A 180 -13.18 34.41 -18.46
N SER A 181 -13.19 35.72 -18.30
CA SER A 181 -12.00 36.55 -18.09
C SER A 181 -11.78 36.97 -16.64
N THR A 182 -12.59 36.49 -15.70
CA THR A 182 -12.52 36.85 -14.29
C THR A 182 -11.57 35.95 -13.47
N ASN A 183 -11.38 34.72 -13.94
CA ASN A 183 -10.51 33.75 -13.28
C ASN A 183 -9.39 33.30 -14.25
N PRO A 184 -8.12 33.38 -13.85
CA PRO A 184 -7.00 32.98 -14.70
C PRO A 184 -7.09 31.53 -15.23
N ILE A 185 -7.61 30.60 -14.45
CA ILE A 185 -7.83 29.20 -14.88
C ILE A 185 -8.73 29.18 -16.11
N ASP A 186 -9.84 29.90 -16.05
CA ASP A 186 -10.81 29.97 -17.12
C ASP A 186 -10.26 30.61 -18.40
N MET A 187 -9.37 31.59 -18.26
CA MET A 187 -8.71 32.22 -19.40
C MET A 187 -7.86 31.22 -20.19
N PHE A 188 -7.07 30.36 -19.50
CA PHE A 188 -6.27 29.31 -20.15
C PHE A 188 -7.15 28.21 -20.75
N ILE A 189 -8.15 27.74 -20.02
CA ILE A 189 -9.08 26.69 -20.50
C ILE A 189 -9.87 27.19 -21.71
N LYS A 190 -10.45 28.38 -21.61
CA LYS A 190 -11.24 28.97 -22.70
C LYS A 190 -10.42 29.22 -23.98
N ALA A 191 -9.18 29.72 -23.81
CA ALA A 191 -8.29 29.92 -24.95
C ALA A 191 -8.00 28.61 -25.69
N THR A 192 -7.80 27.52 -24.93
CA THR A 192 -7.61 26.19 -25.52
C THR A 192 -8.88 25.69 -26.21
N MET A 193 -10.06 25.85 -25.58
CA MET A 193 -11.34 25.53 -26.21
C MET A 193 -11.54 26.28 -27.52
N ASP A 194 -11.25 27.59 -27.54
CA ASP A 194 -11.39 28.41 -28.72
C ASP A 194 -10.46 27.95 -29.86
N ALA A 195 -9.21 27.68 -29.54
CA ALA A 195 -8.24 27.16 -30.50
C ALA A 195 -8.64 25.78 -31.07
N LYS A 196 -9.39 24.97 -30.33
CA LYS A 196 -9.94 23.67 -30.76
C LYS A 196 -11.35 23.79 -31.37
N GLY A 197 -11.97 24.95 -31.32
CA GLY A 197 -13.33 25.18 -31.77
C GLY A 197 -14.37 24.41 -30.95
N LEU A 198 -14.14 24.33 -29.64
CA LEU A 198 -15.04 23.69 -28.66
C LEU A 198 -15.96 24.72 -28.03
N THR A 199 -17.20 24.33 -27.76
CA THR A 199 -18.21 25.17 -27.11
C THR A 199 -18.33 24.75 -25.64
N PRO A 200 -18.08 25.63 -24.66
CA PRO A 200 -18.23 25.30 -23.27
C PRO A 200 -19.68 25.03 -22.89
N ALA A 201 -19.88 24.08 -21.93
CA ALA A 201 -21.18 23.84 -21.35
C ALA A 201 -21.73 25.08 -20.61
N PRO A 202 -23.03 25.20 -20.43
CA PRO A 202 -23.61 26.18 -19.52
C PRO A 202 -23.25 25.85 -18.09
N GLN A 203 -23.47 26.80 -17.18
CA GLN A 203 -23.33 26.57 -15.74
C GLN A 203 -24.35 25.55 -15.28
N ALA A 204 -23.95 24.68 -14.33
CA ALA A 204 -24.85 23.77 -13.65
C ALA A 204 -25.84 24.53 -12.74
N ASP A 205 -26.98 23.92 -12.45
CA ASP A 205 -27.95 24.48 -11.52
C ASP A 205 -27.38 24.52 -10.08
N ARG A 206 -28.00 25.31 -9.23
CA ARG A 206 -27.50 25.54 -7.86
C ARG A 206 -27.53 24.30 -6.97
N ALA A 207 -28.53 23.41 -7.14
CA ALA A 207 -28.61 22.16 -6.38
C ALA A 207 -27.47 21.22 -6.76
N THR A 208 -27.14 21.11 -8.05
CA THR A 208 -25.96 20.39 -8.54
C THR A 208 -24.67 20.99 -8.00
N LEU A 209 -24.53 22.33 -8.00
CA LEU A 209 -23.31 22.99 -7.50
C LEU A 209 -23.05 22.78 -6.02
N ILE A 210 -24.07 22.89 -5.17
CA ILE A 210 -23.90 22.65 -3.73
C ILE A 210 -23.55 21.19 -3.46
N ARG A 211 -24.27 20.23 -4.07
CA ARG A 211 -23.95 18.81 -3.93
C ARG A 211 -22.52 18.50 -4.35
N ARG A 212 -22.10 18.99 -5.53
CA ARG A 212 -20.74 18.82 -6.05
C ARG A 212 -19.69 19.34 -5.06
N ALA A 213 -19.87 20.55 -4.56
CA ALA A 213 -18.93 21.19 -3.64
C ALA A 213 -18.80 20.43 -2.32
N TYR A 214 -19.91 19.97 -1.73
CA TYR A 214 -19.92 19.18 -0.50
C TYR A 214 -19.21 17.84 -0.69
N LEU A 215 -19.57 17.08 -1.72
CA LEU A 215 -18.96 15.78 -2.02
C LEU A 215 -17.46 15.90 -2.31
N ASP A 216 -17.07 16.96 -2.98
CA ASP A 216 -15.70 17.19 -3.38
C ASP A 216 -14.81 17.65 -2.22
N LEU A 217 -15.24 18.62 -1.42
CA LEU A 217 -14.45 19.16 -0.32
C LEU A 217 -14.57 18.35 0.98
N THR A 218 -15.73 17.77 1.27
CA THR A 218 -15.95 17.10 2.55
C THR A 218 -16.25 15.59 2.44
N GLY A 219 -16.63 15.12 1.24
CA GLY A 219 -17.08 13.74 1.02
C GLY A 219 -18.39 13.42 1.75
N LEU A 220 -19.23 14.44 2.02
CA LEU A 220 -20.51 14.34 2.71
C LEU A 220 -21.61 14.98 1.87
N LEU A 221 -22.87 14.68 2.19
CA LEU A 221 -24.02 15.33 1.58
C LEU A 221 -24.33 16.65 2.30
N PRO A 222 -24.79 17.70 1.58
CA PRO A 222 -25.41 18.83 2.25
C PRO A 222 -26.73 18.41 2.90
N SER A 223 -27.08 19.01 4.01
CA SER A 223 -28.40 18.83 4.61
C SER A 223 -29.49 19.45 3.73
N PRO A 224 -30.76 18.97 3.82
CA PRO A 224 -31.89 19.58 3.11
C PRO A 224 -32.02 21.09 3.34
N ALA A 225 -31.76 21.54 4.56
CA ALA A 225 -31.83 22.97 4.94
C ALA A 225 -30.70 23.78 4.25
N GLU A 226 -29.49 23.23 4.15
CA GLU A 226 -28.38 23.90 3.47
C GLU A 226 -28.62 23.98 1.96
N VAL A 227 -29.24 22.95 1.37
CA VAL A 227 -29.65 22.99 -0.05
C VAL A 227 -30.66 24.11 -0.27
N ASP A 228 -31.73 24.19 0.54
CA ASP A 228 -32.76 25.20 0.42
C ASP A 228 -32.20 26.61 0.62
N ALA A 229 -31.40 26.80 1.65
CA ALA A 229 -30.75 28.07 1.94
C ALA A 229 -29.89 28.54 0.77
N PHE A 230 -29.05 27.67 0.22
CA PHE A 230 -28.17 28.01 -0.90
C PHE A 230 -28.95 28.25 -2.20
N VAL A 231 -29.93 27.40 -2.51
CA VAL A 231 -30.72 27.54 -3.75
C VAL A 231 -31.53 28.85 -3.75
N SER A 232 -32.06 29.29 -2.60
CA SER A 232 -32.85 30.52 -2.45
C SER A 232 -32.00 31.78 -2.25
N ASP A 233 -30.71 31.65 -1.91
CA ASP A 233 -29.83 32.79 -1.67
C ASP A 233 -29.48 33.52 -2.99
N SER A 234 -29.96 34.73 -3.18
CA SER A 234 -29.69 35.57 -4.36
C SER A 234 -28.41 36.40 -4.24
N SER A 235 -27.65 36.26 -3.15
CA SER A 235 -26.37 36.98 -2.97
C SER A 235 -25.39 36.62 -4.10
N PRO A 236 -24.71 37.60 -4.70
CA PRO A 236 -23.70 37.32 -5.71
C PRO A 236 -22.49 36.53 -5.17
N ARG A 237 -22.31 36.50 -3.86
CA ARG A 237 -21.22 35.77 -3.17
C ARG A 237 -21.68 34.45 -2.57
N ALA A 238 -22.93 34.05 -2.69
CA ALA A 238 -23.48 32.85 -2.05
C ALA A 238 -22.64 31.60 -2.33
N TYR A 239 -22.14 31.44 -3.55
CA TYR A 239 -21.30 30.31 -3.94
C TYR A 239 -19.90 30.41 -3.30
N GLU A 240 -19.26 31.56 -3.38
CA GLU A 240 -17.93 31.80 -2.79
C GLU A 240 -17.95 31.59 -1.27
N ASP A 241 -18.96 32.16 -0.59
CA ASP A 241 -19.11 32.04 0.86
C ASP A 241 -19.39 30.58 1.30
N MET A 242 -20.09 29.80 0.47
CA MET A 242 -20.26 28.36 0.66
C MET A 242 -18.90 27.63 0.54
N ILE A 243 -18.10 27.90 -0.47
CA ILE A 243 -16.77 27.30 -0.63
C ILE A 243 -15.87 27.63 0.55
N GLU A 244 -15.87 28.88 1.03
CA GLU A 244 -15.08 29.27 2.20
C GLU A 244 -15.49 28.51 3.45
N ARG A 245 -16.81 28.34 3.67
CA ARG A 245 -17.33 27.56 4.80
C ARG A 245 -16.89 26.10 4.72
N LEU A 246 -16.92 25.49 3.54
CA LEU A 246 -16.49 24.10 3.35
C LEU A 246 -14.99 23.92 3.54
N LEU A 247 -14.16 24.86 3.06
CA LEU A 247 -12.72 24.85 3.28
C LEU A 247 -12.34 25.07 4.76
N ALA A 248 -13.18 25.76 5.53
CA ALA A 248 -13.00 25.93 6.96
C ALA A 248 -13.50 24.73 7.79
N SER A 249 -14.24 23.82 7.19
CA SER A 249 -14.77 22.61 7.86
C SER A 249 -13.63 21.65 8.23
N SER A 250 -13.72 21.04 9.41
CA SER A 250 -12.82 19.95 9.81
C SER A 250 -12.90 18.73 8.90
N HIS A 251 -14.02 18.54 8.21
CA HIS A 251 -14.26 17.45 7.27
C HIS A 251 -13.48 17.60 5.96
N TYR A 252 -12.96 18.78 5.66
CA TYR A 252 -12.07 19.01 4.53
C TYR A 252 -10.79 18.16 4.66
N GLY A 253 -10.10 18.22 5.78
CA GLY A 253 -8.89 17.45 5.98
C GLY A 253 -9.14 15.93 6.03
N GLU A 254 -10.30 15.48 6.52
CA GLU A 254 -10.70 14.07 6.50
C GLU A 254 -10.85 13.55 5.06
N ARG A 255 -11.49 14.34 4.18
CA ARG A 255 -11.66 14.03 2.76
C ARG A 255 -10.34 14.05 2.01
N TRP A 256 -9.63 15.17 2.07
CA TRP A 256 -8.41 15.41 1.29
C TRP A 256 -7.20 14.66 1.85
N GLY A 257 -7.19 14.41 3.16
CA GLY A 257 -6.19 13.57 3.81
C GLY A 257 -6.20 12.14 3.27
N ARG A 258 -7.38 11.59 2.94
CA ARG A 258 -7.46 10.24 2.37
C ARG A 258 -6.65 10.12 1.06
N PHE A 259 -6.73 11.11 0.19
CA PHE A 259 -5.97 11.12 -1.06
C PHE A 259 -4.44 11.12 -0.81
N TRP A 260 -3.98 11.90 0.16
CA TRP A 260 -2.57 11.89 0.53
C TRP A 260 -2.14 10.54 1.14
N LEU A 261 -2.97 9.95 1.97
CA LEU A 261 -2.70 8.65 2.57
C LEU A 261 -2.54 7.52 1.53
N ASP A 262 -3.21 7.62 0.38
CA ASP A 262 -2.98 6.72 -0.76
C ASP A 262 -1.59 6.92 -1.38
N VAL A 263 -1.17 8.17 -1.57
CA VAL A 263 0.16 8.49 -2.13
C VAL A 263 1.28 7.92 -1.26
N VAL A 264 1.12 7.98 0.06
CA VAL A 264 2.13 7.48 1.01
C VAL A 264 1.92 6.01 1.40
N ARG A 265 1.07 5.25 0.68
CA ARG A 265 0.78 3.83 0.93
C ARG A 265 0.42 3.53 2.39
N PHE A 266 -0.33 4.44 3.01
CA PHE A 266 -0.70 4.32 4.41
C PHE A 266 -1.43 3.03 4.73
N ALA A 267 -0.95 2.32 5.75
CA ALA A 267 -1.67 1.28 6.44
C ALA A 267 -1.26 1.23 7.92
N GLU A 268 -2.07 0.60 8.73
CA GLU A 268 -1.83 0.40 10.16
C GLU A 268 -1.26 -0.99 10.46
N SER A 269 -0.73 -1.66 9.43
CA SER A 269 -0.04 -2.94 9.56
C SER A 269 1.16 -3.01 8.61
N SER A 270 2.12 -3.89 8.95
CA SER A 270 3.40 -3.99 8.24
C SER A 270 3.31 -4.74 6.89
N GLY A 271 2.27 -5.54 6.69
CA GLY A 271 2.20 -6.45 5.54
C GLY A 271 3.07 -7.70 5.71
N TYR A 272 3.28 -8.40 4.61
CA TYR A 272 4.00 -9.68 4.53
C TYR A 272 3.41 -10.77 5.45
N GLU A 273 4.18 -11.81 5.77
CA GLU A 273 3.70 -13.01 6.46
C GLU A 273 3.18 -12.75 7.87
N HIS A 274 3.72 -11.74 8.55
CA HIS A 274 3.34 -11.43 9.94
C HIS A 274 2.31 -10.31 10.05
N ASP A 275 2.19 -9.48 9.05
CA ASP A 275 1.25 -8.35 8.94
C ASP A 275 0.93 -7.67 10.29
N ARG A 276 2.01 -7.27 10.99
CA ARG A 276 1.97 -6.77 12.36
C ARG A 276 1.28 -5.41 12.42
N THR A 277 0.43 -5.20 13.42
CA THR A 277 -0.20 -3.90 13.69
C THR A 277 0.84 -2.84 14.08
N LEU A 278 0.74 -1.66 13.47
CA LEU A 278 1.47 -0.44 13.82
C LEU A 278 0.59 0.38 14.77
N ASN A 279 0.88 0.30 16.05
CA ASN A 279 -0.03 0.78 17.10
C ASN A 279 -0.22 2.31 17.12
N THR A 280 0.69 3.06 16.54
CA THR A 280 0.68 4.53 16.53
C THR A 280 0.51 5.13 15.14
N ALA A 281 0.32 4.32 14.09
CA ALA A 281 0.19 4.78 12.71
C ALA A 281 -1.00 5.75 12.52
N TRP A 282 -2.08 5.58 13.29
CA TRP A 282 -3.21 6.50 13.30
C TRP A 282 -2.82 7.96 13.60
N ARG A 283 -1.72 8.20 14.35
CA ARG A 283 -1.21 9.55 14.63
C ARG A 283 -0.73 10.23 13.36
N TYR A 284 -0.09 9.46 12.45
CA TYR A 284 0.31 10.00 11.15
C TYR A 284 -0.91 10.37 10.29
N ARG A 285 -1.96 9.56 10.27
CA ARG A 285 -3.22 9.91 9.60
C ARG A 285 -3.79 11.21 10.17
N ASP A 286 -3.85 11.32 11.48
CA ASP A 286 -4.38 12.51 12.16
C ASP A 286 -3.51 13.76 11.89
N TYR A 287 -2.17 13.58 11.82
CA TYR A 287 -1.23 14.63 11.39
C TYR A 287 -1.55 15.12 9.96
N VAL A 288 -1.78 14.21 9.03
CA VAL A 288 -2.12 14.55 7.63
C VAL A 288 -3.44 15.34 7.60
N ILE A 289 -4.48 14.85 8.28
CA ILE A 289 -5.79 15.51 8.37
C ILE A 289 -5.64 16.93 8.97
N LYS A 290 -4.93 17.04 10.09
CA LYS A 290 -4.68 18.33 10.76
C LYS A 290 -3.91 19.28 9.86
N SER A 291 -2.85 18.80 9.20
CA SER A 291 -2.02 19.62 8.32
C SER A 291 -2.80 20.25 7.17
N LEU A 292 -3.75 19.50 6.60
CA LEU A 292 -4.64 20.01 5.53
C LEU A 292 -5.71 20.97 6.10
N ASN A 293 -6.28 20.67 7.26
CA ASN A 293 -7.23 21.58 7.91
C ASN A 293 -6.61 22.91 8.28
N ASP A 294 -5.37 22.90 8.76
CA ASP A 294 -4.60 24.10 9.12
C ASP A 294 -4.00 24.82 7.90
N ASP A 295 -4.22 24.30 6.69
CA ASP A 295 -3.59 24.79 5.45
C ASP A 295 -2.06 24.93 5.59
N LYS A 296 -1.42 23.92 6.22
CA LYS A 296 0.05 23.91 6.41
C LYS A 296 0.72 24.09 5.05
N PRO A 297 1.68 25.03 4.92
CA PRO A 297 2.42 25.21 3.68
C PRO A 297 2.99 23.88 3.17
N TYR A 298 2.69 23.53 1.92
CA TYR A 298 3.04 22.22 1.38
C TYR A 298 4.54 21.92 1.40
N ASN A 299 5.39 22.92 1.17
CA ASN A 299 6.84 22.78 1.32
C ASN A 299 7.23 22.39 2.77
N ARG A 300 6.56 22.95 3.77
CA ARG A 300 6.76 22.58 5.18
C ARG A 300 6.27 21.16 5.44
N PHE A 301 5.13 20.78 4.89
CA PHE A 301 4.56 19.43 4.97
C PHE A 301 5.51 18.37 4.37
N VAL A 302 6.21 18.69 3.27
CA VAL A 302 7.25 17.84 2.66
C VAL A 302 8.44 17.68 3.63
N ILE A 303 8.98 18.80 4.16
CA ILE A 303 10.14 18.76 5.05
C ILE A 303 9.84 17.96 6.31
N GLU A 304 8.68 18.16 6.93
CA GLU A 304 8.31 17.44 8.15
C GLU A 304 8.24 15.91 7.95
N GLN A 305 7.72 15.46 6.83
CA GLN A 305 7.62 14.02 6.54
C GLN A 305 8.99 13.38 6.28
N LEU A 306 9.88 14.09 5.58
CA LEU A 306 11.17 13.54 5.19
C LEU A 306 12.27 13.74 6.25
N ALA A 307 12.19 14.80 7.06
CA ALA A 307 13.23 15.19 7.99
C ALA A 307 12.72 15.95 9.22
N GLY A 308 11.52 15.61 9.70
CA GLY A 308 10.90 16.32 10.83
C GLY A 308 11.68 16.22 12.13
N ASP A 309 12.38 15.11 12.33
CA ASP A 309 13.30 14.89 13.46
C ASP A 309 14.62 15.64 13.30
N GLU A 310 15.06 15.96 12.08
CA GLU A 310 16.31 16.71 11.79
C GLU A 310 16.14 18.22 11.80
N MET A 311 14.98 18.72 12.18
CA MET A 311 14.74 20.16 12.28
C MET A 311 15.46 20.78 13.47
N ASP A 312 15.83 22.06 13.35
CA ASP A 312 16.47 22.79 14.45
C ASP A 312 15.57 22.90 15.69
N LYS A 313 14.26 22.96 15.47
CA LYS A 313 13.22 22.97 16.51
C LYS A 313 12.09 22.03 16.09
N PRO A 314 12.23 20.73 16.35
CA PRO A 314 11.16 19.79 16.05
C PRO A 314 9.95 20.06 16.95
N THR A 315 8.78 19.76 16.41
CA THR A 315 7.49 19.78 17.11
C THR A 315 6.92 18.38 17.15
N ASP A 316 5.94 18.11 17.99
CA ASP A 316 5.24 16.83 17.99
C ASP A 316 4.73 16.49 16.59
N ASP A 317 4.13 17.45 15.88
CA ASP A 317 3.68 17.29 14.50
C ASP A 317 4.82 16.86 13.57
N SER A 318 6.00 17.48 13.68
CA SER A 318 7.15 17.15 12.82
C SER A 318 7.74 15.77 13.15
N LEU A 319 7.72 15.35 14.41
CA LEU A 319 8.13 14.00 14.82
C LEU A 319 7.12 12.95 14.34
N ILE A 320 5.83 13.21 14.48
CA ILE A 320 4.76 12.35 13.97
C ILE A 320 4.85 12.20 12.44
N ALA A 321 5.17 13.28 11.74
CA ALA A 321 5.31 13.27 10.29
C ALA A 321 6.35 12.26 9.79
N THR A 322 7.42 11.98 10.57
CA THR A 322 8.44 10.99 10.20
C THR A 322 7.93 9.55 10.16
N ALA A 323 6.72 9.30 10.68
CA ALA A 323 6.06 8.02 10.46
C ALA A 323 5.77 7.71 8.97
N PHE A 324 5.93 8.69 8.06
CA PHE A 324 6.02 8.48 6.61
C PHE A 324 6.91 7.28 6.23
N TYR A 325 8.03 7.10 6.93
CA TYR A 325 8.96 5.98 6.73
C TYR A 325 8.41 4.65 7.27
N ARG A 326 7.51 4.70 8.27
CA ARG A 326 7.02 3.53 9.00
C ARG A 326 5.73 2.96 8.43
N VAL A 327 4.90 3.80 7.80
CA VAL A 327 3.59 3.40 7.26
C VAL A 327 3.67 2.69 5.91
N GLY A 328 4.85 2.32 5.45
CA GLY A 328 5.09 1.46 4.28
C GLY A 328 5.10 -0.03 4.62
N PRO A 329 5.11 -0.91 3.60
CA PRO A 329 5.27 -2.34 3.79
C PRO A 329 6.66 -2.67 4.33
N ARG A 330 6.75 -3.59 5.30
CA ARG A 330 8.02 -3.96 5.89
C ARG A 330 8.06 -5.42 6.31
N VAL A 331 9.05 -6.16 5.84
CA VAL A 331 9.38 -7.50 6.32
C VAL A 331 9.96 -7.41 7.74
N ARG A 332 9.60 -8.32 8.61
CA ARG A 332 10.09 -8.33 10.01
C ARG A 332 11.43 -9.05 10.17
N PHE A 333 12.16 -9.33 9.12
CA PHE A 333 13.45 -10.00 9.23
C PHE A 333 14.58 -8.99 9.41
N ARG A 334 15.67 -9.47 10.00
CA ARG A 334 16.83 -8.69 10.41
C ARG A 334 17.56 -8.13 9.20
N GLU A 335 17.52 -6.82 9.03
CA GLU A 335 18.36 -6.12 8.04
C GLU A 335 19.86 -6.40 8.26
N LYS A 336 20.26 -6.65 9.52
CA LYS A 336 21.61 -7.02 9.90
C LYS A 336 22.07 -8.35 9.32
N ASP A 337 21.22 -9.38 9.38
CA ASP A 337 21.54 -10.72 8.88
C ASP A 337 21.26 -10.84 7.38
N ASN A 338 20.38 -10.00 6.86
CA ASN A 338 20.01 -9.93 5.45
C ASN A 338 19.99 -8.46 4.98
N PRO A 339 21.17 -7.86 4.73
CA PRO A 339 21.29 -6.44 4.35
C PRO A 339 20.48 -6.05 3.11
N TYR A 340 20.11 -7.00 2.24
CA TYR A 340 19.27 -6.71 1.07
C TYR A 340 17.88 -6.17 1.45
N TYR A 341 17.30 -6.54 2.60
CA TYR A 341 16.05 -5.95 3.07
C TYR A 341 16.20 -4.44 3.30
N ARG A 342 17.39 -3.97 3.71
CA ARG A 342 17.65 -2.54 3.79
C ARG A 342 17.51 -1.86 2.43
N TYR A 343 18.07 -2.47 1.39
CA TYR A 343 17.95 -1.94 0.03
C TYR A 343 16.51 -1.99 -0.50
N ASP A 344 15.74 -3.00 -0.15
CA ASP A 344 14.32 -3.07 -0.51
C ASP A 344 13.48 -1.99 0.21
N TYR A 345 13.75 -1.74 1.50
CA TYR A 345 13.11 -0.64 2.21
C TYR A 345 13.49 0.72 1.64
N MET A 346 14.75 0.88 1.26
CA MET A 346 15.20 2.10 0.58
C MET A 346 14.54 2.26 -0.78
N ASP A 347 14.34 1.19 -1.54
CA ASP A 347 13.64 1.23 -2.82
C ASP A 347 12.20 1.72 -2.65
N ASP A 348 11.47 1.21 -1.65
CA ASP A 348 10.13 1.66 -1.33
C ASP A 348 10.10 3.15 -0.92
N ILE A 349 11.05 3.59 -0.09
CA ILE A 349 11.15 4.99 0.32
C ILE A 349 11.49 5.90 -0.88
N LEU A 350 12.43 5.49 -1.73
CA LEU A 350 12.77 6.23 -2.96
C LEU A 350 11.56 6.35 -3.89
N ARG A 351 10.87 5.23 -4.12
CA ARG A 351 9.64 5.20 -4.94
C ARG A 351 8.62 6.18 -4.41
N THR A 352 8.32 6.10 -3.12
CA THR A 352 7.30 6.94 -2.49
C THR A 352 7.71 8.41 -2.48
N THR A 353 8.99 8.70 -2.24
CA THR A 353 9.50 10.07 -2.22
C THR A 353 9.50 10.68 -3.62
N PHE A 354 10.15 10.06 -4.58
CA PHE A 354 10.27 10.65 -5.93
C PHE A 354 8.94 10.57 -6.70
N GLY A 355 8.19 9.46 -6.62
CA GLY A 355 6.86 9.36 -7.21
C GLY A 355 5.83 10.25 -6.51
N GLY A 356 5.85 10.28 -5.17
CA GLY A 356 4.92 11.04 -4.35
C GLY A 356 5.13 12.54 -4.44
N PHE A 357 6.33 13.05 -4.33
CA PHE A 357 6.59 14.50 -4.29
C PHE A 357 6.99 15.08 -5.65
N MET A 358 7.65 14.29 -6.51
CA MET A 358 8.24 14.80 -7.74
C MET A 358 7.68 14.15 -9.03
N GLY A 359 6.80 13.16 -8.93
CA GLY A 359 6.23 12.50 -10.09
C GLY A 359 7.27 11.83 -10.99
N LEU A 360 8.31 11.22 -10.39
CA LEU A 360 9.36 10.51 -11.10
C LEU A 360 9.46 9.05 -10.67
N SER A 361 9.55 8.15 -11.65
CA SER A 361 9.82 6.73 -11.40
C SER A 361 11.32 6.48 -11.42
N VAL A 362 11.93 6.25 -10.25
CA VAL A 362 13.37 6.03 -10.13
C VAL A 362 13.77 4.56 -10.05
N GLN A 363 12.81 3.65 -9.81
CA GLN A 363 13.07 2.22 -9.53
C GLN A 363 13.78 1.50 -10.68
N CYS A 364 13.48 1.86 -11.93
CA CYS A 364 14.15 1.25 -13.08
C CYS A 364 15.69 1.43 -13.02
N ALA A 365 16.13 2.50 -12.37
CA ALA A 365 17.53 2.81 -12.20
C ALA A 365 18.24 1.96 -11.11
N ARG A 366 17.52 1.09 -10.39
CA ARG A 366 18.13 0.13 -9.45
C ARG A 366 19.10 -0.85 -10.13
N CYS A 367 18.74 -1.35 -11.30
CA CYS A 367 19.49 -2.40 -11.99
C CYS A 367 20.30 -1.89 -13.19
N HIS A 368 19.83 -0.85 -13.88
CA HIS A 368 20.45 -0.24 -15.04
C HIS A 368 20.05 1.23 -15.15
N ASP A 369 20.72 2.03 -15.97
CA ASP A 369 20.28 3.40 -16.22
C ASP A 369 18.82 3.40 -16.69
N HIS A 370 18.02 4.34 -16.18
CA HIS A 370 16.62 4.42 -16.56
C HIS A 370 16.47 4.48 -18.08
N LYS A 371 15.63 3.61 -18.64
CA LYS A 371 15.57 3.39 -20.09
C LYS A 371 15.21 4.66 -20.87
N PHE A 372 14.31 5.47 -20.35
CA PHE A 372 13.73 6.61 -21.02
C PHE A 372 14.19 7.95 -20.43
N ASP A 373 14.16 8.05 -19.12
CA ASP A 373 14.49 9.28 -18.40
C ASP A 373 16.01 9.38 -18.18
N PRO A 374 16.57 10.58 -18.10
CA PRO A 374 17.98 10.80 -17.86
C PRO A 374 18.32 10.65 -16.36
N ILE A 375 17.98 9.50 -15.79
CA ILE A 375 18.28 9.08 -14.42
C ILE A 375 19.24 7.92 -14.51
N THR A 376 20.45 8.11 -14.01
CA THR A 376 21.47 7.08 -14.07
C THR A 376 21.28 6.07 -12.94
N ARG A 377 21.84 4.86 -13.12
CA ARG A 377 21.94 3.90 -12.03
C ARG A 377 22.68 4.48 -10.83
N MET A 378 23.70 5.29 -11.08
CA MET A 378 24.43 5.99 -10.03
C MET A 378 23.56 7.00 -9.26
N ASP A 379 22.67 7.74 -9.96
CA ASP A 379 21.73 8.67 -9.32
C ASP A 379 20.77 7.96 -8.34
N TYR A 380 20.36 6.73 -8.68
CA TYR A 380 19.54 5.92 -7.79
C TYR A 380 20.26 5.62 -6.46
N TYR A 381 21.51 5.16 -6.53
CA TYR A 381 22.29 4.86 -5.31
C TYR A 381 22.74 6.12 -4.57
N ARG A 382 23.04 7.24 -5.27
CA ARG A 382 23.26 8.55 -4.63
C ARG A 382 22.06 9.00 -3.83
N SER A 383 20.87 8.91 -4.41
CA SER A 383 19.62 9.25 -3.74
C SER A 383 19.33 8.33 -2.57
N MET A 384 19.63 7.04 -2.70
CA MET A 384 19.56 6.06 -1.61
C MET A 384 20.47 6.48 -0.45
N GLY A 385 21.68 6.96 -0.74
CA GLY A 385 22.63 7.46 0.25
C GLY A 385 22.11 8.59 1.12
N MET A 386 21.12 9.36 0.63
CA MET A 386 20.47 10.42 1.40
C MET A 386 19.58 9.86 2.53
N PHE A 387 19.08 8.64 2.39
CA PHE A 387 18.20 7.98 3.37
C PHE A 387 18.91 6.92 4.21
N PHE A 388 20.07 6.45 3.79
CA PHE A 388 20.67 5.21 4.29
C PHE A 388 21.00 5.22 5.78
N GLY A 389 21.09 6.38 6.37
CA GLY A 389 21.38 6.59 7.80
C GLY A 389 20.17 6.53 8.72
N TYR A 390 18.91 6.40 8.22
CA TYR A 390 17.79 6.37 9.14
C TYR A 390 17.62 5.00 9.81
N VAL A 391 17.15 5.03 11.03
CA VAL A 391 16.71 3.85 11.81
C VAL A 391 15.33 4.11 12.38
N ASN A 392 14.61 3.03 12.67
CA ASN A 392 13.33 3.13 13.36
C ASN A 392 13.55 3.66 14.76
N TYR A 393 12.73 4.62 15.14
CA TYR A 393 12.80 5.23 16.45
C TYR A 393 11.41 5.68 16.92
N ASP A 394 11.05 5.32 18.15
CA ASP A 394 9.79 5.72 18.73
C ASP A 394 9.98 7.02 19.51
N HIS A 395 9.55 8.14 18.94
CA HIS A 395 9.67 9.45 19.59
C HIS A 395 8.66 9.57 20.72
N LEU A 396 9.14 9.90 21.92
CA LEU A 396 8.28 10.25 23.04
C LEU A 396 7.74 11.67 22.84
N LEU A 397 6.41 11.82 22.92
CA LEU A 397 5.70 13.09 22.77
C LEU A 397 5.37 13.68 24.16
N VAL A 398 6.36 13.70 25.05
CA VAL A 398 6.28 14.24 26.40
C VAL A 398 7.54 15.01 26.72
N PRO A 399 7.53 15.95 27.70
CA PRO A 399 8.71 16.65 28.12
C PRO A 399 9.81 15.69 28.55
N LYS A 400 11.07 16.03 28.24
CA LYS A 400 12.25 15.19 28.56
C LYS A 400 12.28 14.75 30.03
N LYS A 401 11.96 15.64 30.95
CA LYS A 401 11.92 15.34 32.38
C LYS A 401 10.96 14.18 32.71
N GLU A 402 9.76 14.21 32.14
CA GLU A 402 8.76 13.17 32.31
C GLU A 402 9.22 11.84 31.70
N ALA A 403 9.84 11.90 30.51
CA ALA A 403 10.44 10.73 29.88
C ALA A 403 11.55 10.10 30.72
N ASP A 404 12.46 10.93 31.29
CA ASP A 404 13.56 10.51 32.15
C ASP A 404 13.06 9.87 33.45
N GLU A 405 12.05 10.47 34.08
CA GLU A 405 11.42 9.94 35.30
C GLU A 405 10.73 8.59 35.03
N TRP A 406 10.00 8.49 33.96
CA TRP A 406 9.38 7.23 33.52
C TRP A 406 10.43 6.16 33.25
N ALA A 407 11.50 6.49 32.50
CA ALA A 407 12.56 5.58 32.17
C ALA A 407 13.32 5.08 33.41
N ALA A 408 13.62 5.96 34.36
CA ALA A 408 14.29 5.60 35.61
C ALA A 408 13.45 4.64 36.44
N THR A 409 12.15 4.95 36.63
CA THR A 409 11.23 4.09 37.38
C THR A 409 11.06 2.74 36.73
N THR A 410 10.89 2.73 35.42
CA THR A 410 10.73 1.49 34.64
C THR A 410 11.97 0.62 34.73
N ARG A 411 13.18 1.19 34.56
CA ARG A 411 14.44 0.46 34.69
C ARG A 411 14.60 -0.21 36.05
N GLU A 412 14.25 0.50 37.13
CA GLU A 412 14.38 -0.05 38.47
C GLU A 412 13.46 -1.29 38.65
N VAL A 413 12.24 -1.23 38.14
CA VAL A 413 11.33 -2.38 38.15
C VAL A 413 11.87 -3.52 37.28
N LEU A 414 12.40 -3.23 36.10
CA LEU A 414 12.96 -4.25 35.20
C LEU A 414 14.21 -4.93 35.76
N ARG A 415 15.04 -4.21 36.52
CA ARG A 415 16.16 -4.82 37.26
C ARG A 415 15.70 -5.88 38.25
N GLN A 416 14.51 -5.67 38.84
CA GLN A 416 13.92 -6.69 39.78
C GLN A 416 13.29 -7.87 39.02
N ILE A 417 12.75 -7.63 37.82
CA ILE A 417 12.11 -8.68 37.00
C ILE A 417 13.14 -9.58 36.30
N ALA A 418 14.27 -9.01 35.86
CA ALA A 418 15.27 -9.73 35.07
C ALA A 418 15.75 -11.04 35.70
N PRO A 419 16.15 -11.12 37.01
CA PRO A 419 16.56 -12.36 37.64
C PRO A 419 15.45 -13.41 37.73
N LEU A 420 14.19 -12.97 37.95
CA LEU A 420 13.04 -13.89 38.04
C LEU A 420 12.77 -14.55 36.67
N LYS A 421 12.83 -13.78 35.61
CA LYS A 421 12.68 -14.33 34.23
C LYS A 421 13.82 -15.27 33.88
N LYS A 422 15.06 -14.95 34.30
CA LYS A 422 16.19 -15.84 34.11
C LYS A 422 15.99 -17.17 34.84
N GLU A 423 15.43 -17.17 36.06
CA GLU A 423 15.10 -18.37 36.79
C GLU A 423 14.01 -19.18 36.09
N ILE A 424 12.96 -18.55 35.57
CA ILE A 424 11.94 -19.21 34.74
C ILE A 424 12.58 -19.87 33.51
N ALA A 425 13.45 -19.15 32.80
CA ALA A 425 14.14 -19.70 31.64
C ALA A 425 15.00 -20.94 32.00
N GLN A 426 15.67 -20.95 33.15
CA GLN A 426 16.43 -22.10 33.64
C GLN A 426 15.53 -23.29 33.95
N ILE A 427 14.35 -23.06 34.54
CA ILE A 427 13.36 -24.12 34.81
C ILE A 427 12.84 -24.72 33.51
N GLU A 428 12.54 -23.88 32.50
CA GLU A 428 11.96 -24.32 31.26
C GLU A 428 12.96 -24.97 30.28
N ALA A 429 14.24 -24.62 30.35
CA ALA A 429 15.27 -25.07 29.41
C ALA A 429 15.33 -26.57 29.16
N PRO A 430 15.34 -27.45 30.16
CA PRO A 430 15.40 -28.92 29.95
C PRO A 430 14.16 -29.45 29.24
N TYR A 431 12.98 -28.89 29.52
CA TYR A 431 11.72 -29.29 28.91
C TYR A 431 11.64 -28.81 27.45
N LYS A 432 12.09 -27.58 27.19
CA LYS A 432 12.20 -27.01 25.84
C LYS A 432 13.13 -27.85 24.98
N ARG A 433 14.32 -28.22 25.51
CA ARG A 433 15.28 -29.06 24.80
C ARG A 433 14.70 -30.42 24.44
N LYS A 434 14.03 -31.07 25.37
CA LYS A 434 13.37 -32.35 25.14
C LYS A 434 12.28 -32.23 24.04
N GLN A 435 11.43 -31.23 24.13
CA GLN A 435 10.37 -30.99 23.14
C GLN A 435 10.94 -30.69 21.75
N PHE A 436 12.02 -29.92 21.69
CA PHE A 436 12.75 -29.64 20.45
C PHE A 436 13.29 -30.91 19.81
N GLU A 437 14.03 -31.72 20.58
CA GLU A 437 14.58 -32.97 20.07
C GLU A 437 13.50 -33.95 19.59
N GLU A 438 12.37 -34.04 20.30
CA GLU A 438 11.22 -34.86 19.90
C GLU A 438 10.56 -34.34 18.62
N THR A 439 10.56 -33.03 18.42
CA THR A 439 9.98 -32.40 17.22
C THR A 439 10.93 -32.56 16.03
N VAL A 440 12.21 -32.30 16.21
CA VAL A 440 13.22 -32.47 15.16
C VAL A 440 13.29 -33.91 14.64
N LYS A 441 13.17 -34.91 15.53
CA LYS A 441 13.12 -36.33 15.13
C LYS A 441 11.97 -36.70 14.17
N LYS A 442 10.92 -35.89 14.11
CA LYS A 442 9.77 -36.11 13.21
C LYS A 442 9.94 -35.46 11.82
N LEU A 443 10.96 -34.64 11.64
CA LEU A 443 11.26 -33.96 10.38
C LEU A 443 12.01 -34.85 9.41
N PRO A 444 12.00 -34.55 8.10
CA PRO A 444 12.83 -35.24 7.11
C PRO A 444 14.32 -35.20 7.48
N GLU A 445 15.09 -36.22 7.09
CA GLU A 445 16.50 -36.37 7.49
C GLU A 445 17.39 -35.19 7.06
N ASP A 446 17.17 -34.65 5.88
CA ASP A 446 17.88 -33.49 5.37
C ASP A 446 17.61 -32.22 6.18
N VAL A 447 16.36 -32.04 6.66
CA VAL A 447 15.98 -30.97 7.56
C VAL A 447 16.60 -31.18 8.94
N GLN A 448 16.57 -32.41 9.47
CA GLN A 448 17.25 -32.74 10.74
C GLN A 448 18.75 -32.44 10.67
N LEU A 449 19.41 -32.80 9.58
CA LEU A 449 20.81 -32.51 9.36
C LEU A 449 21.07 -30.99 9.32
N ALA A 450 20.22 -30.24 8.58
CA ALA A 450 20.36 -28.79 8.47
C ALA A 450 20.20 -28.09 9.83
N ILE A 451 19.24 -28.53 10.65
CA ILE A 451 18.99 -27.98 12.00
C ILE A 451 20.11 -28.35 12.99
N LYS A 452 20.61 -29.59 12.93
CA LYS A 452 21.66 -30.06 13.83
C LYS A 452 23.05 -29.54 13.49
N THR A 453 23.27 -29.07 12.27
CA THR A 453 24.54 -28.46 11.84
C THR A 453 24.69 -27.10 12.52
N PRO A 454 25.82 -26.80 13.18
CA PRO A 454 26.09 -25.48 13.73
C PRO A 454 25.89 -24.37 12.68
N VAL A 455 25.35 -23.22 13.08
CA VAL A 455 24.92 -22.14 12.15
C VAL A 455 26.09 -21.65 11.27
N ASP A 456 27.28 -21.57 11.83
CA ASP A 456 28.53 -21.18 11.18
C ASP A 456 29.05 -22.23 10.19
N GLU A 457 28.71 -23.49 10.39
CA GLU A 457 29.11 -24.62 9.52
C GLU A 457 28.05 -24.96 8.46
N ARG A 458 26.87 -24.35 8.50
CA ARG A 458 25.77 -24.60 7.57
C ARG A 458 26.09 -24.09 6.17
N THR A 459 25.89 -24.96 5.18
CA THR A 459 25.86 -24.54 3.77
C THR A 459 24.68 -23.59 3.51
N SER A 460 24.72 -22.81 2.42
CA SER A 460 23.61 -21.90 2.05
C SER A 460 22.27 -22.63 1.93
N GLY A 461 22.26 -23.86 1.39
CA GLY A 461 21.07 -24.71 1.33
C GLY A 461 20.56 -25.13 2.69
N GLN A 462 21.46 -25.48 3.62
CA GLN A 462 21.09 -25.81 4.99
C GLN A 462 20.58 -24.61 5.77
N LYS A 463 21.16 -23.41 5.56
CA LYS A 463 20.65 -22.16 6.16
C LYS A 463 19.22 -21.88 5.73
N LEU A 464 18.93 -22.02 4.42
CA LEU A 464 17.58 -21.80 3.89
C LEU A 464 16.60 -22.86 4.41
N LEU A 465 17.00 -24.14 4.42
CA LEU A 465 16.18 -25.25 4.87
C LEU A 465 15.91 -25.16 6.38
N ALA A 466 16.93 -24.87 7.19
CA ALA A 466 16.78 -24.66 8.62
C ALA A 466 15.87 -23.47 8.92
N ALA A 467 16.03 -22.32 8.24
CA ALA A 467 15.21 -21.14 8.45
C ALA A 467 13.72 -21.39 8.15
N GLN A 468 13.40 -22.22 7.15
CA GLN A 468 12.01 -22.60 6.83
C GLN A 468 11.31 -23.35 7.96
N PHE A 469 12.04 -24.19 8.69
CA PHE A 469 11.49 -25.06 9.71
C PHE A 469 11.72 -24.52 11.13
N GLU A 470 12.85 -23.83 11.38
CA GLU A 470 13.15 -23.22 12.69
C GLU A 470 12.11 -22.17 13.08
N SER A 471 11.56 -21.42 12.13
CA SER A 471 10.47 -20.47 12.40
C SER A 471 9.16 -21.12 12.86
N GLY A 472 8.97 -22.40 12.53
CA GLY A 472 7.81 -23.21 12.96
C GLY A 472 8.10 -24.13 14.16
N LEU A 473 9.37 -24.25 14.54
CA LEU A 473 9.78 -24.96 15.75
C LEU A 473 9.70 -23.96 16.92
N ASP A 474 8.62 -23.97 17.65
CA ASP A 474 8.38 -23.10 18.82
C ASP A 474 9.47 -23.22 19.91
N VAL A 475 10.52 -24.02 19.69
CA VAL A 475 11.47 -24.37 20.72
C VAL A 475 12.84 -24.69 20.13
N ASP A 476 13.63 -23.67 19.82
CA ASP A 476 15.09 -23.84 19.76
C ASP A 476 15.67 -23.67 21.19
N PRO A 477 16.28 -24.70 21.77
CA PRO A 477 16.83 -24.59 23.11
C PRO A 477 18.02 -23.64 23.21
N ASP A 478 18.70 -23.38 22.10
CA ASP A 478 19.85 -22.50 21.98
C ASP A 478 19.51 -21.15 21.30
N ALA A 479 18.37 -21.04 20.63
CA ALA A 479 17.80 -19.75 20.28
C ALA A 479 17.38 -19.05 21.57
N ASN A 480 17.87 -17.86 21.72
CA ASN A 480 17.70 -17.03 22.89
C ASN A 480 16.26 -17.02 23.35
N ALA A 481 16.09 -17.73 24.38
CA ALA A 481 14.84 -18.31 24.81
C ALA A 481 13.80 -17.30 25.23
N ASP A 482 14.06 -16.05 25.28
CA ASP A 482 13.06 -15.05 25.63
C ASP A 482 13.49 -13.69 25.08
N ASP A 483 12.96 -13.33 23.90
CA ASP A 483 13.03 -11.96 23.35
C ASP A 483 12.65 -10.94 24.42
N ASP A 484 11.70 -11.29 25.29
CA ASP A 484 11.27 -10.45 26.39
C ASP A 484 12.31 -10.36 27.49
N LEU A 485 13.00 -11.46 27.83
CA LEU A 485 14.06 -11.44 28.82
C LEU A 485 15.24 -10.58 28.34
N ALA A 486 15.67 -10.76 27.11
CA ALA A 486 16.77 -9.99 26.54
C ALA A 486 16.42 -8.49 26.45
N LYS A 487 15.20 -8.14 26.06
CA LYS A 487 14.69 -6.75 26.08
C LYS A 487 14.65 -6.18 27.51
N ILE A 488 14.22 -6.97 28.47
CA ILE A 488 14.17 -6.57 29.87
C ILE A 488 15.58 -6.36 30.42
N VAL A 489 16.51 -7.28 30.12
CA VAL A 489 17.92 -7.13 30.55
C VAL A 489 18.54 -5.89 29.93
N LEU A 490 18.31 -5.65 28.63
CA LEU A 490 18.78 -4.46 27.96
C LEU A 490 18.19 -3.20 28.62
N ALA A 491 16.88 -3.13 28.77
CA ALA A 491 16.20 -2.01 29.41
C ALA A 491 16.65 -1.76 30.84
N ALA A 492 16.98 -2.82 31.57
CA ALA A 492 17.48 -2.70 32.96
C ALA A 492 18.93 -2.20 33.05
N THR A 493 19.74 -2.38 32.01
CA THR A 493 21.18 -2.09 32.01
C THR A 493 21.58 -0.86 31.23
N ASP A 494 20.66 -0.30 30.40
CA ASP A 494 20.94 0.85 29.55
C ASP A 494 20.38 2.16 30.10
N ASP A 495 21.26 3.05 30.50
CA ASP A 495 20.86 4.37 31.04
C ASP A 495 20.22 5.29 30.01
N ASN A 496 20.34 5.00 28.69
CA ASN A 496 19.73 5.73 27.59
C ASN A 496 18.52 5.01 27.01
N PHE A 497 18.00 3.98 27.70
CA PHE A 497 16.87 3.19 27.20
C PHE A 497 15.54 3.91 27.43
N TYR A 498 14.96 4.43 26.35
CA TYR A 498 13.64 5.11 26.34
C TYR A 498 12.55 4.28 25.64
N HIS A 499 12.82 3.04 25.23
CA HIS A 499 11.97 2.27 24.33
C HIS A 499 11.42 0.99 24.94
N TYR A 500 11.19 0.93 26.23
CA TYR A 500 10.48 -0.19 26.79
C TYR A 500 9.00 -0.10 26.42
N THR A 501 8.58 -0.86 25.44
CA THR A 501 7.17 -1.20 25.27
C THR A 501 6.93 -2.43 26.10
N PRO A 502 6.11 -2.40 27.17
CA PRO A 502 5.72 -3.61 27.88
C PRO A 502 5.21 -4.61 26.86
N PRO A 503 5.47 -5.92 27.05
CA PRO A 503 4.84 -6.95 26.23
C PRO A 503 3.37 -6.61 26.17
N SER A 504 2.88 -6.28 24.98
CA SER A 504 1.47 -6.02 24.81
C SER A 504 0.74 -7.25 25.32
N GLU A 505 -0.41 -7.06 25.98
CA GLU A 505 -1.36 -8.13 26.27
C GLU A 505 -1.92 -8.78 25.00
N ALA A 506 -1.30 -8.57 23.85
CA ALA A 506 -1.52 -9.27 22.61
C ALA A 506 -1.16 -10.75 22.75
N LYS A 507 -1.73 -11.36 23.79
CA LYS A 507 -2.08 -12.74 23.75
C LYS A 507 -3.14 -12.87 22.68
N GLN A 508 -2.76 -13.20 21.46
CA GLN A 508 -3.76 -13.87 20.64
C GLN A 508 -3.13 -14.33 19.34
N GLY A 509 -3.15 -15.64 19.18
CA GLY A 509 -3.05 -16.27 17.89
C GLY A 509 -2.24 -17.56 17.88
N TYR A 510 -1.22 -17.70 18.65
CA TYR A 510 -0.58 -18.99 18.85
C TYR A 510 -0.80 -19.43 20.31
N GLN A 511 -1.72 -20.38 20.50
CA GLN A 511 -1.63 -21.25 21.67
C GLN A 511 -0.31 -22.01 21.50
N ARG A 512 0.76 -21.51 22.14
CA ARG A 512 1.97 -22.31 22.38
C ARG A 512 1.46 -23.60 22.99
N ARG A 513 1.72 -24.75 22.38
CA ARG A 513 1.43 -26.03 23.00
C ARG A 513 2.11 -26.00 24.35
N GLY A 514 1.31 -26.03 25.43
CA GLY A 514 1.81 -25.83 26.78
C GLY A 514 2.99 -26.74 27.06
N LEU A 515 4.10 -26.17 27.50
CA LEU A 515 5.27 -26.91 27.92
C LEU A 515 4.83 -27.77 29.12
N LYS A 516 5.00 -29.09 29.04
CA LYS A 516 4.64 -29.99 30.14
C LYS A 516 5.81 -30.06 31.13
N LEU A 517 5.73 -29.24 32.17
CA LEU A 517 6.66 -29.27 33.27
C LEU A 517 6.26 -30.36 34.32
N SER A 518 7.16 -30.67 35.26
CA SER A 518 6.78 -31.37 36.49
C SER A 518 5.89 -30.49 37.35
N ASP A 519 5.06 -31.06 38.20
CA ASP A 519 4.17 -30.29 39.09
C ASP A 519 4.96 -29.30 39.96
N ALA A 520 6.14 -29.69 40.45
CA ALA A 520 7.01 -28.84 41.26
C ALA A 520 7.56 -27.63 40.44
N ASP A 521 8.01 -27.88 39.21
CA ASP A 521 8.54 -26.83 38.35
C ASP A 521 7.43 -25.91 37.87
N GLU A 522 6.23 -26.44 37.58
CA GLU A 522 5.07 -25.65 37.22
C GLU A 522 4.64 -24.74 38.37
N GLN A 523 4.61 -25.25 39.59
CA GLN A 523 4.29 -24.46 40.77
C GLN A 523 5.32 -23.33 40.97
N LYS A 524 6.60 -23.64 40.88
CA LYS A 524 7.67 -22.66 41.03
C LYS A 524 7.63 -21.60 39.91
N ARG A 525 7.41 -22.04 38.66
CA ARG A 525 7.22 -21.12 37.53
C ARG A 525 6.08 -20.13 37.75
N LYS A 526 4.94 -20.65 38.24
CA LYS A 526 3.76 -19.84 38.54
C LYS A 526 4.05 -18.80 39.63
N GLU A 527 4.71 -19.18 40.72
CA GLU A 527 5.09 -18.25 41.79
C GLU A 527 5.98 -17.12 41.29
N LEU A 528 6.95 -17.43 40.42
CA LEU A 528 7.79 -16.43 39.78
C LEU A 528 6.99 -15.52 38.81
N GLN A 529 6.06 -16.08 38.03
CA GLN A 529 5.20 -15.33 37.16
C GLN A 529 4.26 -14.38 37.92
N ASP A 530 3.69 -14.84 39.02
CA ASP A 530 2.83 -14.03 39.90
C ASP A 530 3.65 -12.87 40.52
N HIS A 531 4.88 -13.12 40.95
CA HIS A 531 5.77 -12.10 41.45
C HIS A 531 6.14 -11.07 40.36
N ILE A 532 6.44 -11.53 39.13
CA ILE A 532 6.67 -10.65 37.99
C ILE A 532 5.43 -9.79 37.68
N ALA A 533 4.23 -10.38 37.72
CA ALA A 533 3.00 -9.65 37.49
C ALA A 533 2.77 -8.52 38.51
N GLU A 534 3.10 -8.77 39.79
CA GLU A 534 3.04 -7.73 40.83
C GLU A 534 4.08 -6.63 40.64
N LEU A 535 5.29 -6.97 40.18
CA LEU A 535 6.29 -5.96 39.83
C LEU A 535 5.87 -5.14 38.59
N GLN A 536 5.30 -5.79 37.59
CA GLN A 536 4.83 -5.10 36.37
C GLN A 536 3.75 -4.04 36.66
N LYS A 537 2.92 -4.23 37.69
CA LYS A 537 1.94 -3.20 38.12
C LYS A 537 2.60 -1.91 38.61
N LYS A 538 3.88 -1.95 38.99
CA LYS A 538 4.65 -0.78 39.43
C LYS A 538 5.24 0.01 38.26
N ILE A 539 5.22 -0.53 37.04
CA ILE A 539 5.70 0.17 35.84
C ILE A 539 4.68 1.27 35.51
N PRO A 540 5.11 2.54 35.42
CA PRO A 540 4.20 3.61 35.08
C PRO A 540 3.66 3.44 33.67
N LYS A 541 2.50 4.05 33.41
CA LYS A 541 1.91 4.04 32.05
C LYS A 541 2.93 4.60 31.05
N VAL A 542 3.11 3.88 29.95
CA VAL A 542 4.02 4.28 28.86
C VAL A 542 3.67 5.68 28.39
N PRO A 543 4.62 6.59 28.29
CA PRO A 543 4.41 7.93 27.77
C PRO A 543 3.87 7.90 26.34
N THR A 544 3.17 8.94 25.96
CA THR A 544 2.69 9.08 24.58
C THR A 544 3.88 9.08 23.63
N ALA A 545 3.85 8.18 22.66
CA ALA A 545 4.91 8.00 21.68
C ALA A 545 4.36 7.89 20.26
N VAL A 546 5.23 8.06 19.28
CA VAL A 546 4.94 7.80 17.86
C VAL A 546 6.07 7.00 17.23
N GLU A 547 5.69 6.01 16.44
CA GLU A 547 6.62 5.24 15.61
C GLU A 547 7.14 6.11 14.46
N GLY A 548 8.33 6.64 14.59
CA GLY A 548 9.02 7.48 13.62
C GLY A 548 10.39 6.94 13.25
N VAL A 549 11.28 7.84 12.84
CA VAL A 549 12.68 7.51 12.50
C VAL A 549 13.63 8.53 13.08
N ARG A 550 14.90 8.13 13.16
CA ARG A 550 16.04 8.97 13.52
C ARG A 550 17.28 8.52 12.75
N ASP A 551 18.27 9.38 12.59
CA ASP A 551 19.56 8.94 12.08
C ASP A 551 20.27 8.01 13.06
N GLY A 552 20.87 6.95 12.53
CA GLY A 552 21.56 5.91 13.27
C GLY A 552 22.21 4.88 12.34
N ASP A 553 22.82 3.86 12.92
CA ASP A 553 23.37 2.73 12.16
C ASP A 553 22.39 1.54 12.19
N TYR A 554 21.74 1.25 11.08
CA TYR A 554 20.77 0.16 10.98
C TYR A 554 21.38 -1.22 11.30
N ARG A 555 22.69 -1.39 11.09
CA ARG A 555 23.40 -2.64 11.41
C ARG A 555 23.42 -2.94 12.91
N LEU A 556 23.22 -1.90 13.71
CA LEU A 556 23.16 -1.96 15.16
C LEU A 556 21.73 -1.85 15.70
N ALA A 557 20.72 -1.64 14.80
CA ALA A 557 19.35 -1.46 15.22
C ALA A 557 18.73 -2.79 15.71
N PRO A 558 18.00 -2.79 16.83
CA PRO A 558 17.31 -3.98 17.33
C PRO A 558 16.00 -4.20 16.57
N ASP A 559 16.08 -4.65 15.33
CA ASP A 559 14.90 -4.85 14.46
C ASP A 559 14.28 -6.26 14.57
N GLY A 560 14.76 -7.11 15.45
CA GLY A 560 14.23 -8.46 15.58
C GLY A 560 14.75 -9.26 16.76
N PRO A 561 14.18 -10.46 16.98
CA PRO A 561 14.70 -11.39 17.97
C PRO A 561 16.11 -11.80 17.57
N GLY A 562 17.12 -11.43 18.37
CA GLY A 562 18.52 -11.78 18.16
C GLY A 562 19.48 -10.63 17.94
N ASP A 563 18.99 -9.38 17.80
CA ASP A 563 19.84 -8.19 17.86
C ASP A 563 20.16 -7.78 19.30
N ILE A 564 19.61 -8.50 20.25
CA ILE A 564 19.81 -8.29 21.67
C ILE A 564 20.89 -9.25 22.15
N PRO A 565 21.92 -8.78 22.87
CA PRO A 565 22.93 -9.65 23.43
C PRO A 565 22.33 -10.80 24.23
N LEU A 566 22.84 -12.00 24.00
CA LEU A 566 22.45 -13.19 24.76
C LEU A 566 22.57 -12.93 26.28
N PRO A 567 21.62 -13.42 27.11
CA PRO A 567 21.76 -13.38 28.54
C PRO A 567 23.09 -14.03 28.99
N GLY A 568 23.89 -13.29 29.73
CA GLY A 568 25.18 -13.78 30.28
C GLY A 568 26.41 -13.27 29.56
N LYS A 569 26.29 -12.56 28.41
CA LYS A 569 27.41 -11.85 27.80
C LYS A 569 27.26 -10.35 28.03
N SER A 570 28.32 -9.70 28.47
CA SER A 570 28.31 -8.23 28.59
C SER A 570 28.35 -7.56 27.21
N ARG A 571 27.83 -6.35 27.11
CA ARG A 571 27.91 -5.55 25.88
C ARG A 571 29.34 -5.39 25.36
N ALA A 572 30.30 -5.28 26.26
CA ALA A 572 31.71 -5.19 25.93
C ALA A 572 32.21 -6.43 25.19
N GLU A 573 31.66 -7.62 25.47
CA GLU A 573 32.03 -8.87 24.79
C GLU A 573 31.47 -8.98 23.37
N TYR A 574 30.44 -8.22 23.05
CA TYR A 574 29.92 -8.11 21.66
C TYR A 574 30.58 -7.00 20.87
N GLY A 575 31.45 -6.17 21.48
CA GLY A 575 32.02 -5.00 20.81
C GLY A 575 31.00 -3.92 20.43
N VAL A 576 29.75 -4.08 20.86
CA VAL A 576 28.65 -3.21 20.52
C VAL A 576 28.41 -2.25 21.68
N LYS A 577 28.76 -1.00 21.49
CA LYS A 577 28.15 0.07 22.29
C LYS A 577 26.67 0.07 22.01
N CYS A 578 25.90 0.15 23.03
CA CYS A 578 24.47 -0.08 23.12
C CYS A 578 23.55 0.58 22.10
N CYS A 579 24.00 1.46 21.31
CA CYS A 579 23.06 2.31 20.60
C CYS A 579 23.46 2.45 19.14
N TYR A 580 22.62 1.96 18.29
CA TYR A 580 22.55 2.34 16.87
C TYR A 580 22.43 3.87 16.67
N LEU A 581 22.23 4.60 17.74
CA LEU A 581 22.25 6.07 17.78
C LEU A 581 23.63 6.56 18.23
N PRO A 582 24.20 7.54 17.56
CA PRO A 582 25.44 8.18 18.00
C PRO A 582 25.20 8.95 19.31
N ASP A 583 26.14 8.89 20.24
CA ASP A 583 26.10 9.73 21.44
C ASP A 583 26.32 11.21 21.07
N PRO A 584 25.75 12.15 21.84
CA PRO A 584 26.03 13.56 21.64
C PRO A 584 27.53 13.83 21.69
N GLY A 585 28.08 14.49 20.66
CA GLY A 585 29.50 14.80 20.53
C GLY A 585 30.37 13.69 19.93
N GLN A 586 29.83 12.53 19.58
CA GLN A 586 30.54 11.52 18.79
C GLN A 586 30.43 11.81 17.29
N GLU A 587 31.50 11.50 16.55
CA GLU A 587 31.45 11.53 15.10
C GLU A 587 30.52 10.39 14.61
N TYR A 588 29.46 10.76 13.87
CA TYR A 588 28.51 9.81 13.31
C TYR A 588 28.89 9.44 11.89
N LYS A 589 29.10 8.16 11.66
CA LYS A 589 29.36 7.62 10.31
C LYS A 589 28.13 6.88 9.81
N VAL A 590 27.44 7.46 8.83
CA VAL A 590 26.37 6.78 8.10
C VAL A 590 26.95 5.55 7.39
N PRO A 591 26.32 4.38 7.48
CA PRO A 591 26.72 3.20 6.73
C PRO A 591 26.86 3.48 5.24
N ASP A 592 27.84 2.84 4.60
CA ASP A 592 28.11 3.04 3.18
C ASP A 592 27.06 2.37 2.31
N VAL A 593 26.69 3.01 1.21
CA VAL A 593 25.85 2.44 0.15
C VAL A 593 26.79 1.86 -0.92
N HIS A 594 26.60 0.61 -1.26
CA HIS A 594 27.39 -0.08 -2.27
C HIS A 594 26.67 -0.07 -3.62
N PHE A 595 27.41 0.31 -4.67
CA PHE A 595 26.88 0.34 -6.03
C PHE A 595 26.56 -1.08 -6.51
N GLY A 596 25.37 -1.25 -7.06
CA GLY A 596 24.93 -2.52 -7.61
C GLY A 596 24.35 -3.49 -6.58
N ALA A 597 24.30 -3.14 -5.30
CA ALA A 597 23.60 -3.93 -4.30
C ALA A 597 22.12 -4.02 -4.66
N ASN A 598 21.71 -5.12 -5.28
CA ASN A 598 20.37 -5.35 -5.80
C ASN A 598 19.56 -6.32 -4.95
N GLY A 599 20.16 -6.88 -3.90
CA GLY A 599 19.51 -7.79 -2.97
C GLY A 599 19.45 -9.25 -3.45
N LEU A 600 20.08 -9.58 -4.57
CA LEU A 600 20.07 -10.94 -5.13
C LEU A 600 21.25 -11.80 -4.65
N ASN A 601 22.39 -11.17 -4.33
CA ASN A 601 23.57 -11.86 -3.83
C ASN A 601 24.33 -10.99 -2.81
N LEU A 602 24.10 -11.23 -1.52
CA LEU A 602 24.57 -10.40 -0.42
C LEU A 602 26.07 -10.24 -0.31
N GLU A 603 26.84 -11.31 -0.55
CA GLU A 603 28.30 -11.27 -0.44
C GLU A 603 28.94 -10.48 -1.59
N GLU A 604 28.34 -10.52 -2.78
CA GLU A 604 28.79 -9.79 -3.95
C GLU A 604 28.25 -8.36 -3.97
N ASP A 605 27.02 -8.15 -3.52
CA ASP A 605 26.39 -6.82 -3.47
C ASP A 605 27.15 -5.83 -2.58
N MET A 606 27.78 -6.32 -1.51
CA MET A 606 28.60 -5.51 -0.60
C MET A 606 30.04 -5.29 -1.08
N LYS A 607 30.43 -5.88 -2.20
CA LYS A 607 31.76 -5.69 -2.81
C LYS A 607 31.80 -4.54 -3.82
N GLY A 608 30.66 -3.99 -4.20
CA GLY A 608 30.59 -2.85 -5.12
C GLY A 608 31.22 -1.59 -4.52
N PRO A 609 31.64 -0.64 -5.35
CA PRO A 609 32.23 0.61 -4.88
C PRO A 609 31.24 1.41 -4.03
N VAL A 610 31.75 2.08 -3.01
CA VAL A 610 30.96 2.97 -2.15
C VAL A 610 30.46 4.18 -2.94
N VAL A 611 29.16 4.46 -2.85
CA VAL A 611 28.52 5.59 -3.52
C VAL A 611 28.30 6.73 -2.55
N GLN A 612 28.79 7.90 -2.91
CA GLN A 612 28.53 9.12 -2.14
C GLN A 612 27.06 9.57 -2.29
N PRO A 613 26.42 10.08 -1.24
CA PRO A 613 25.08 10.61 -1.31
C PRO A 613 24.98 11.79 -2.30
N GLY A 614 23.82 11.97 -2.91
CA GLY A 614 23.60 13.05 -3.88
C GLY A 614 22.19 13.11 -4.43
N PHE A 615 21.99 14.03 -5.34
CA PHE A 615 20.70 14.34 -5.96
C PHE A 615 20.67 13.79 -7.40
N LEU A 616 19.48 13.75 -7.99
CA LEU A 616 19.32 13.40 -9.42
C LEU A 616 20.00 14.46 -10.29
N GLN A 617 21.03 14.09 -11.02
CA GLN A 617 21.88 15.01 -11.79
C GLN A 617 21.08 15.81 -12.83
N VAL A 618 20.05 15.22 -13.41
CA VAL A 618 19.23 15.90 -14.42
C VAL A 618 18.51 17.13 -13.88
N LEU A 619 18.23 17.16 -12.58
CA LEU A 619 17.51 18.26 -11.90
C LEU A 619 18.44 19.26 -11.19
N VAL A 620 19.72 18.98 -11.17
CA VAL A 620 20.72 19.88 -10.59
C VAL A 620 21.31 20.73 -11.70
N ASN A 621 20.93 22.01 -11.74
CA ASN A 621 21.48 22.99 -12.66
C ASN A 621 22.46 23.91 -11.91
N GLY A 622 23.72 23.92 -12.34
CA GLY A 622 24.78 24.72 -11.68
C GLY A 622 25.41 23.99 -10.49
N THR A 623 25.70 24.73 -9.42
CA THR A 623 26.33 24.19 -8.21
C THR A 623 25.35 23.27 -7.47
N PRO A 624 25.69 22.00 -7.19
CA PRO A 624 24.84 21.12 -6.41
C PRO A 624 24.56 21.68 -5.01
N PRO A 625 23.35 21.51 -4.48
CA PRO A 625 23.10 21.88 -3.08
C PRO A 625 23.92 20.99 -2.14
N PRO A 626 24.14 21.41 -0.87
CA PRO A 626 24.85 20.59 0.10
C PRO A 626 24.12 19.27 0.33
N VAL A 627 24.85 18.16 0.36
CA VAL A 627 24.30 16.83 0.61
C VAL A 627 24.03 16.54 2.10
N ALA A 628 24.36 17.47 2.97
CA ALA A 628 24.17 17.39 4.41
C ALA A 628 23.86 18.76 5.00
N VAL A 629 22.79 18.86 5.78
CA VAL A 629 22.39 20.04 6.55
C VAL A 629 22.07 19.59 7.98
N PRO A 630 23.09 19.36 8.84
CA PRO A 630 22.87 18.90 10.21
C PRO A 630 22.03 19.90 11.02
N PRO A 631 21.17 19.43 11.93
CA PRO A 631 20.41 20.32 12.80
C PRO A 631 21.31 21.09 13.77
N LYS A 632 20.93 22.34 14.04
CA LYS A 632 21.63 23.20 15.01
C LYS A 632 21.17 22.90 16.44
N ARG A 633 21.42 21.68 16.91
CA ARG A 633 21.03 21.22 18.25
C ARG A 633 22.17 20.38 18.83
N THR A 634 22.31 20.41 20.16
CA THR A 634 23.33 19.66 20.88
C THR A 634 22.87 18.32 21.44
N ASP A 635 21.54 18.09 21.50
CA ASP A 635 20.90 16.90 22.02
C ASP A 635 20.58 15.86 20.95
N TYR A 636 20.94 16.15 19.70
CA TYR A 636 20.62 15.30 18.56
C TYR A 636 21.77 15.26 17.55
N VAL A 637 22.26 14.08 17.28
CA VAL A 637 23.29 13.86 16.25
C VAL A 637 22.64 13.30 15.01
N SER A 638 22.88 13.95 13.88
CA SER A 638 22.38 13.53 12.56
C SER A 638 23.39 13.90 11.49
N SER A 639 23.40 13.09 10.41
CA SER A 639 24.13 13.42 9.20
C SER A 639 23.55 14.65 8.48
N GLY A 640 22.27 14.96 8.69
CA GLY A 640 21.54 16.01 7.97
C GLY A 640 21.28 15.72 6.50
N ARG A 641 21.47 14.49 6.06
CA ARG A 641 21.26 14.09 4.65
C ARG A 641 19.78 14.12 4.26
N ARG A 642 18.89 13.57 5.08
CA ARG A 642 17.44 13.60 4.84
C ARG A 642 16.92 15.03 4.79
N ARG A 643 17.42 15.90 5.69
CA ARG A 643 17.08 17.33 5.69
C ARG A 643 17.52 18.01 4.39
N ALA A 644 18.75 17.78 3.94
CA ALA A 644 19.25 18.35 2.69
C ALA A 644 18.37 17.94 1.49
N LEU A 645 17.97 16.67 1.42
CA LEU A 645 17.06 16.18 0.38
C LEU A 645 15.67 16.81 0.50
N ALA A 646 15.12 16.88 1.70
CA ALA A 646 13.80 17.45 1.97
C ALA A 646 13.71 18.93 1.59
N GLU A 647 14.73 19.73 1.98
CA GLU A 647 14.83 21.14 1.63
C GLU A 647 14.99 21.35 0.10
N TRP A 648 15.74 20.47 -0.58
CA TRP A 648 15.87 20.50 -2.04
C TRP A 648 14.54 20.16 -2.76
N ILE A 649 13.82 19.12 -2.32
CA ILE A 649 12.51 18.77 -2.86
C ILE A 649 11.51 19.92 -2.62
N ALA A 650 11.51 20.52 -1.44
CA ALA A 650 10.60 21.59 -1.03
C ALA A 650 11.00 22.98 -1.56
N SER A 651 12.11 23.08 -2.28
CA SER A 651 12.59 24.33 -2.84
C SER A 651 11.66 24.89 -3.91
N PRO A 652 11.41 26.21 -3.95
CA PRO A 652 10.71 26.84 -5.06
C PRO A 652 11.46 26.73 -6.38
N ASP A 653 12.74 26.38 -6.33
CA ASP A 653 13.58 26.16 -7.51
C ASP A 653 13.47 24.74 -8.07
N ASN A 654 12.84 23.81 -7.34
CA ASN A 654 12.60 22.47 -7.83
C ASN A 654 11.51 22.51 -8.92
N PRO A 655 11.78 22.02 -10.13
CA PRO A 655 10.86 22.16 -11.25
C PRO A 655 9.60 21.30 -11.14
N LEU A 656 9.59 20.30 -10.27
CA LEU A 656 8.57 19.25 -10.24
C LEU A 656 7.59 19.38 -9.07
N THR A 657 8.08 19.65 -7.86
CA THR A 657 7.28 19.53 -6.63
C THR A 657 5.97 20.32 -6.66
N ALA A 658 6.03 21.59 -7.09
CA ALA A 658 4.83 22.43 -7.21
C ALA A 658 3.90 21.93 -8.34
N ARG A 659 4.45 21.61 -9.51
CA ARG A 659 3.66 21.07 -10.63
C ARG A 659 2.94 19.77 -10.27
N VAL A 660 3.63 18.87 -9.62
CA VAL A 660 3.06 17.57 -9.23
C VAL A 660 1.92 17.75 -8.24
N MET A 661 2.07 18.63 -7.26
CA MET A 661 1.01 18.84 -6.28
C MET A 661 -0.21 19.55 -6.89
N VAL A 662 -0.04 20.60 -7.66
CA VAL A 662 -1.18 21.27 -8.32
C VAL A 662 -1.86 20.36 -9.33
N ASN A 663 -1.11 19.51 -10.03
CA ASN A 663 -1.67 18.50 -10.93
C ASN A 663 -2.50 17.44 -10.19
N ARG A 664 -2.08 17.03 -8.98
CA ARG A 664 -2.87 16.11 -8.14
C ARG A 664 -4.13 16.77 -7.63
N ILE A 665 -4.07 18.02 -7.17
CA ILE A 665 -5.27 18.76 -6.76
C ILE A 665 -6.25 18.83 -7.93
N TRP A 666 -5.76 19.14 -9.13
CA TRP A 666 -6.55 19.14 -10.36
C TRP A 666 -7.17 17.76 -10.64
N TYR A 667 -6.36 16.70 -10.58
CA TYR A 667 -6.82 15.33 -10.77
C TYR A 667 -7.94 14.95 -9.80
N TRP A 668 -7.79 15.33 -8.53
CA TRP A 668 -8.80 14.99 -7.52
C TRP A 668 -10.11 15.77 -7.71
N HIS A 669 -10.10 16.97 -8.33
CA HIS A 669 -11.29 17.70 -8.67
C HIS A 669 -11.95 17.20 -9.97
N PHE A 670 -11.18 16.94 -11.01
CA PHE A 670 -11.68 16.65 -12.35
C PHE A 670 -11.56 15.18 -12.79
N GLY A 671 -11.00 14.31 -11.96
CA GLY A 671 -10.81 12.89 -12.26
C GLY A 671 -9.65 12.60 -13.23
N THR A 672 -9.13 13.62 -13.92
CA THR A 672 -7.95 13.53 -14.79
C THR A 672 -7.06 14.74 -14.54
N GLY A 673 -5.76 14.52 -14.37
CA GLY A 673 -4.78 15.59 -14.21
C GLY A 673 -4.53 16.34 -15.52
N ILE A 674 -4.02 17.56 -15.43
CA ILE A 674 -3.47 18.27 -16.60
C ILE A 674 -2.39 17.39 -17.24
N VAL A 675 -1.58 16.72 -16.42
CA VAL A 675 -0.77 15.56 -16.80
C VAL A 675 -1.54 14.32 -16.32
N ALA A 676 -2.04 13.51 -17.25
CA ALA A 676 -2.91 12.37 -16.93
C ALA A 676 -2.20 11.23 -16.19
N THR A 677 -0.87 11.28 -16.10
CA THR A 677 0.00 10.38 -15.30
C THR A 677 0.58 11.12 -14.09
N PRO A 678 -0.17 11.32 -13.00
CA PRO A 678 0.22 12.21 -11.90
C PRO A 678 1.48 11.78 -11.13
N GLY A 679 1.92 10.54 -11.27
CA GLY A 679 3.18 10.03 -10.70
C GLY A 679 4.30 9.86 -11.73
N ASN A 680 4.09 10.26 -12.99
CA ASN A 680 5.12 10.17 -14.01
C ASN A 680 5.10 11.40 -14.94
N PHE A 681 6.01 12.33 -14.68
CA PHE A 681 6.31 13.52 -15.46
C PHE A 681 7.52 13.32 -16.38
N GLY A 682 8.13 12.13 -16.35
CA GLY A 682 9.19 11.72 -17.25
C GLY A 682 8.71 11.46 -18.67
N LYS A 683 9.63 10.98 -19.52
CA LYS A 683 9.37 10.77 -20.96
C LYS A 683 8.28 9.74 -21.27
N MET A 684 7.97 8.85 -20.34
CA MET A 684 6.88 7.87 -20.48
C MET A 684 5.56 8.37 -19.92
N GLY A 685 5.55 9.52 -19.25
CA GLY A 685 4.33 10.20 -18.83
C GLY A 685 3.63 10.86 -20.01
N THR A 686 2.35 11.22 -19.79
CA THR A 686 1.59 11.99 -20.75
C THR A 686 2.07 13.44 -20.77
N LEU A 687 2.05 14.06 -21.94
CA LEU A 687 2.25 15.51 -22.03
C LEU A 687 1.07 16.24 -21.38
N PRO A 688 1.29 17.42 -20.81
CA PRO A 688 0.22 18.21 -20.23
C PRO A 688 -0.77 18.67 -21.31
N SER A 689 -2.07 18.54 -21.05
CA SER A 689 -3.14 19.04 -21.93
C SER A 689 -3.15 20.57 -22.01
N HIS A 690 -2.76 21.23 -20.92
CA HIS A 690 -2.69 22.68 -20.77
C HIS A 690 -1.35 23.07 -20.10
N PRO A 691 -0.22 23.06 -20.84
CA PRO A 691 1.10 23.25 -20.25
C PRO A 691 1.26 24.63 -19.58
N GLU A 692 0.73 25.67 -20.20
CA GLU A 692 0.80 27.03 -19.67
C GLU A 692 -0.01 27.19 -18.37
N LEU A 693 -1.17 26.57 -18.28
CA LEU A 693 -1.98 26.53 -17.06
C LEU A 693 -1.26 25.79 -15.94
N LEU A 694 -0.62 24.65 -16.23
CA LEU A 694 0.12 23.88 -15.25
C LEU A 694 1.27 24.71 -14.63
N ASP A 695 2.02 25.38 -15.47
CA ASP A 695 3.12 26.23 -15.03
C ASP A 695 2.64 27.46 -14.25
N TRP A 696 1.56 28.07 -14.73
CA TRP A 696 0.94 29.17 -14.00
C TRP A 696 0.42 28.74 -12.62
N LEU A 697 -0.27 27.62 -12.52
CA LEU A 697 -0.75 27.06 -11.25
C LEU A 697 0.42 26.76 -10.30
N ALA A 698 1.50 26.15 -10.80
CA ALA A 698 2.67 25.83 -10.00
C ALA A 698 3.36 27.09 -9.44
N THR A 699 3.52 28.11 -10.28
CA THR A 699 4.13 29.39 -9.84
C THR A 699 3.20 30.16 -8.90
N GLU A 700 1.90 30.10 -9.12
CA GLU A 700 0.90 30.71 -8.24
C GLU A 700 0.85 30.01 -6.88
N PHE A 701 0.94 28.68 -6.85
CA PHE A 701 1.00 27.87 -5.63
C PHE A 701 2.19 28.28 -4.74
N ILE A 702 3.37 28.45 -5.36
CA ILE A 702 4.56 28.94 -4.66
C ILE A 702 4.33 30.37 -4.15
N ARG A 703 3.78 31.26 -5.00
CA ARG A 703 3.51 32.67 -4.67
C ARG A 703 2.51 32.84 -3.53
N GLN A 704 1.51 31.94 -3.46
CA GLN A 704 0.50 31.91 -2.39
C GLN A 704 1.00 31.21 -1.11
N GLY A 705 2.33 31.04 -0.94
CA GLY A 705 2.92 30.42 0.24
C GLY A 705 2.69 28.91 0.35
N TRP A 706 2.53 28.22 -0.79
CA TRP A 706 2.28 26.77 -0.86
C TRP A 706 0.94 26.35 -0.22
N SER A 707 -0.06 27.21 -0.24
CA SER A 707 -1.39 26.98 0.31
C SER A 707 -2.22 26.11 -0.63
N ILE A 708 -2.59 24.93 -0.16
CA ILE A 708 -3.46 24.00 -0.90
C ILE A 708 -4.87 24.59 -1.01
N LYS A 709 -5.39 25.22 0.07
CA LYS A 709 -6.72 25.80 0.09
C LYS A 709 -6.86 26.97 -0.90
N GLN A 710 -5.79 27.72 -1.17
CA GLN A 710 -5.84 28.75 -2.20
C GLN A 710 -6.03 28.17 -3.61
N ILE A 711 -5.38 27.06 -3.91
CA ILE A 711 -5.60 26.37 -5.21
C ILE A 711 -7.03 25.86 -5.32
N HIS A 712 -7.61 25.31 -4.26
CA HIS A 712 -9.02 24.93 -4.25
C HIS A 712 -9.94 26.11 -4.54
N ARG A 713 -9.73 27.25 -3.86
CA ARG A 713 -10.51 28.48 -4.11
C ARG A 713 -10.48 28.87 -5.58
N MET A 714 -9.30 28.84 -6.19
CA MET A 714 -9.15 29.24 -7.58
C MET A 714 -9.85 28.27 -8.53
N ILE A 715 -9.71 26.96 -8.31
CA ILE A 715 -10.36 25.93 -9.14
C ILE A 715 -11.87 25.99 -8.98
N MET A 716 -12.38 25.96 -7.75
CA MET A 716 -13.82 25.82 -7.51
C MET A 716 -14.59 27.08 -7.86
N ASN A 717 -13.97 28.27 -7.82
CA ASN A 717 -14.57 29.51 -8.25
C ASN A 717 -14.50 29.74 -9.77
N SER A 718 -13.82 28.85 -10.53
CA SER A 718 -13.74 28.94 -11.97
C SER A 718 -15.08 28.57 -12.65
N GLU A 719 -15.36 29.16 -13.82
CA GLU A 719 -16.47 28.76 -14.69
C GLU A 719 -16.30 27.33 -15.17
N THR A 720 -15.04 26.90 -15.36
CA THR A 720 -14.67 25.52 -15.71
C THR A 720 -15.22 24.49 -14.70
N TYR A 721 -15.07 24.76 -13.40
CA TYR A 721 -15.60 23.89 -12.35
C TYR A 721 -17.13 23.94 -12.26
N LYS A 722 -17.73 25.10 -12.54
CA LYS A 722 -19.18 25.29 -12.43
C LYS A 722 -19.98 24.80 -13.63
N MET A 723 -19.34 24.34 -14.71
CA MET A 723 -20.04 23.82 -15.88
C MET A 723 -20.93 22.62 -15.56
N ALA A 724 -22.02 22.50 -16.32
CA ALA A 724 -22.89 21.32 -16.28
C ALA A 724 -22.19 20.10 -16.88
N SER A 725 -22.42 18.94 -16.26
CA SER A 725 -21.85 17.64 -16.70
C SER A 725 -22.67 17.00 -17.82
N GLY A 726 -24.00 17.19 -17.79
CA GLY A 726 -24.94 16.57 -18.73
C GLY A 726 -25.03 17.24 -20.12
N PHE A 727 -24.19 18.25 -20.38
CA PHE A 727 -24.23 18.96 -21.67
C PHE A 727 -23.70 18.06 -22.80
N TYR A 728 -24.53 17.92 -23.87
CA TYR A 728 -24.17 17.20 -25.08
C TYR A 728 -24.02 18.17 -26.25
N ASN A 729 -22.89 18.09 -26.92
CA ASN A 729 -22.62 18.83 -28.18
C ASN A 729 -21.89 17.88 -29.14
N ALA A 730 -22.57 17.53 -30.25
CA ALA A 730 -22.04 16.58 -31.24
C ALA A 730 -20.72 17.06 -31.88
N GLY A 731 -20.56 18.38 -32.07
CA GLY A 731 -19.33 18.97 -32.60
C GLY A 731 -18.15 18.82 -31.63
N ASN A 732 -18.39 18.98 -30.32
CA ASN A 732 -17.38 18.78 -29.29
C ASN A 732 -17.01 17.29 -29.17
N VAL A 733 -18.02 16.41 -29.13
CA VAL A 733 -17.78 14.95 -29.05
C VAL A 733 -16.96 14.45 -30.24
N GLY A 734 -17.18 15.01 -31.45
CA GLY A 734 -16.38 14.66 -32.63
C GLY A 734 -14.92 15.11 -32.55
N LYS A 735 -14.62 16.18 -31.80
CA LYS A 735 -13.28 16.76 -31.66
C LYS A 735 -12.55 16.30 -30.41
N ASP A 736 -13.28 16.11 -29.30
CA ASP A 736 -12.76 15.76 -27.99
C ASP A 736 -13.76 14.82 -27.27
N PRO A 737 -13.82 13.54 -27.66
CA PRO A 737 -14.79 12.58 -27.13
C PRO A 737 -14.57 12.27 -25.65
N THR A 738 -13.36 12.41 -25.15
CA THR A 738 -12.97 12.11 -23.76
C THR A 738 -12.88 13.32 -22.85
N ASP A 739 -13.27 14.49 -23.36
CA ASP A 739 -13.32 15.75 -22.60
C ASP A 739 -11.97 16.17 -21.99
N VAL A 740 -10.88 15.95 -22.72
CA VAL A 740 -9.51 16.31 -22.29
C VAL A 740 -9.37 17.82 -22.09
N TYR A 741 -10.11 18.61 -22.88
CA TYR A 741 -10.06 20.07 -22.86
C TYR A 741 -11.15 20.71 -22.00
N LEU A 742 -11.86 19.89 -21.19
CA LEU A 742 -12.82 20.33 -20.17
C LEU A 742 -13.91 21.28 -20.72
N TRP A 743 -14.57 20.92 -21.85
CA TRP A 743 -15.67 21.68 -22.37
C TRP A 743 -17.01 21.48 -21.65
N ARG A 744 -17.03 20.53 -20.67
CA ARG A 744 -18.05 20.29 -19.64
C ARG A 744 -17.40 19.82 -18.35
N TYR A 745 -18.15 19.73 -17.24
CA TYR A 745 -17.64 19.11 -16.02
C TYR A 745 -17.64 17.58 -16.16
N PRO A 746 -16.53 16.88 -15.88
CA PRO A 746 -16.47 15.42 -15.98
C PRO A 746 -17.22 14.73 -14.85
N VAL A 747 -18.06 13.76 -15.20
CA VAL A 747 -18.75 12.89 -14.22
C VAL A 747 -17.75 11.90 -13.68
N ARG A 748 -17.70 11.74 -12.34
CA ARG A 748 -16.82 10.78 -11.71
C ARG A 748 -17.52 10.03 -10.57
N ARG A 749 -17.20 8.74 -10.42
CA ARG A 749 -17.70 7.93 -9.31
C ARG A 749 -16.97 8.31 -8.03
N LEU A 750 -17.70 8.30 -6.90
CA LEU A 750 -17.13 8.41 -5.57
C LEU A 750 -16.32 7.16 -5.20
N GLU A 751 -15.34 7.34 -4.35
CA GLU A 751 -14.56 6.26 -3.76
C GLU A 751 -15.36 5.52 -2.69
N GLY A 752 -15.04 4.25 -2.42
CA GLY A 752 -15.76 3.41 -1.47
C GLY A 752 -15.92 4.03 -0.08
N GLU A 753 -14.90 4.76 0.40
CA GLU A 753 -14.93 5.48 1.67
C GLU A 753 -15.98 6.60 1.66
N ALA A 754 -16.04 7.36 0.59
CA ALA A 754 -17.02 8.44 0.45
C ALA A 754 -18.44 7.87 0.27
N ILE A 755 -18.60 6.77 -0.49
CA ILE A 755 -19.90 6.08 -0.63
C ILE A 755 -20.41 5.63 0.75
N ARG A 756 -19.57 5.00 1.57
CA ARG A 756 -19.96 4.61 2.93
C ARG A 756 -20.34 5.82 3.80
N ASP A 757 -19.57 6.89 3.72
CA ASP A 757 -19.78 8.08 4.51
C ASP A 757 -21.08 8.79 4.12
N ILE A 758 -21.42 8.89 2.82
CA ILE A 758 -22.68 9.50 2.38
C ILE A 758 -23.91 8.64 2.70
N ILE A 759 -23.77 7.31 2.72
CA ILE A 759 -24.84 6.41 3.19
C ILE A 759 -25.14 6.69 4.67
N LEU A 760 -24.11 6.78 5.52
CA LEU A 760 -24.25 7.13 6.93
C LEU A 760 -24.78 8.55 7.15
N SER A 761 -24.38 9.50 6.30
CA SER A 761 -24.87 10.88 6.32
C SER A 761 -26.34 10.94 5.92
N ALA A 762 -26.77 10.20 4.90
CA ALA A 762 -28.17 10.15 4.46
C ALA A 762 -29.09 9.61 5.55
N SER A 763 -28.68 8.58 6.29
CA SER A 763 -29.44 8.01 7.40
C SER A 763 -29.36 8.82 8.71
N ASP A 764 -28.54 9.88 8.76
CA ASP A 764 -28.21 10.67 9.95
C ASP A 764 -27.61 9.81 11.08
N LYS A 765 -26.81 8.81 10.72
CA LYS A 765 -26.16 7.89 11.68
C LYS A 765 -24.66 8.04 11.74
N ILE A 766 -24.09 8.94 10.95
CA ILE A 766 -22.64 9.14 10.93
C ILE A 766 -22.11 9.65 12.28
N ASN A 767 -21.11 8.97 12.80
CA ASN A 767 -20.40 9.40 14.00
C ASN A 767 -19.20 10.28 13.61
N PHE A 768 -19.29 11.55 13.95
CA PHE A 768 -18.26 12.56 13.66
C PHE A 768 -17.10 12.60 14.67
N GLN A 769 -16.93 11.59 15.52
CA GLN A 769 -15.76 11.52 16.39
C GLN A 769 -14.49 11.52 15.54
N ALA A 770 -13.74 12.62 15.61
CA ALA A 770 -12.52 12.83 14.87
C ALA A 770 -11.31 12.24 15.59
N GLY A 771 -10.31 11.82 14.80
CA GLY A 771 -8.98 11.41 15.28
C GLY A 771 -8.96 10.16 16.17
N GLY A 772 -7.78 9.88 16.72
CA GLY A 772 -7.56 8.78 17.64
C GLY A 772 -7.42 7.40 16.96
N PRO A 773 -7.34 6.33 17.74
CA PRO A 773 -7.23 4.98 17.22
C PRO A 773 -8.35 4.62 16.25
N SER A 774 -8.02 3.81 15.25
CA SER A 774 -8.96 3.36 14.23
C SER A 774 -9.97 2.38 14.78
N PHE A 775 -11.20 2.41 14.24
CA PHE A 775 -12.20 1.38 14.49
C PHE A 775 -12.10 0.27 13.44
N PHE A 776 -12.57 -0.91 13.79
CA PHE A 776 -12.68 -2.04 12.88
C PHE A 776 -14.10 -2.08 12.30
N PRO A 777 -14.28 -1.85 10.98
CA PRO A 777 -15.58 -2.09 10.35
C PRO A 777 -16.03 -3.53 10.51
N ALA A 778 -17.33 -3.76 10.57
CA ALA A 778 -17.86 -5.12 10.63
C ALA A 778 -17.60 -5.85 9.31
N ILE A 779 -17.13 -7.08 9.41
CA ILE A 779 -16.89 -7.96 8.26
C ILE A 779 -17.53 -9.32 8.48
N PRO A 780 -18.05 -9.96 7.42
CA PRO A 780 -18.58 -11.31 7.54
C PRO A 780 -17.53 -12.30 8.03
N LEU A 781 -17.91 -13.20 8.91
CA LEU A 781 -17.01 -14.25 9.44
C LEU A 781 -16.37 -15.08 8.33
N SER A 782 -17.09 -15.34 7.24
CA SER A 782 -16.61 -16.08 6.08
C SER A 782 -15.40 -15.40 5.39
N VAL A 783 -15.36 -14.07 5.39
CA VAL A 783 -14.23 -13.30 4.86
C VAL A 783 -13.02 -13.46 5.77
N ARG A 784 -13.22 -13.44 7.09
CA ARG A 784 -12.14 -13.53 8.08
C ARG A 784 -11.45 -14.89 8.09
N VAL A 785 -12.20 -15.99 7.93
CA VAL A 785 -11.68 -17.36 8.01
C VAL A 785 -10.59 -17.64 6.95
N GLY A 786 -10.60 -16.91 5.82
CA GLY A 786 -9.57 -17.04 4.78
C GLY A 786 -8.23 -16.39 5.13
N TYR A 787 -8.13 -15.62 6.22
CA TYR A 787 -6.92 -14.87 6.60
C TYR A 787 -6.34 -15.39 7.92
N ALA A 788 -5.28 -16.17 7.82
CA ALA A 788 -4.67 -16.86 8.99
C ALA A 788 -3.92 -15.91 9.95
N ASN A 789 -3.45 -14.76 9.47
CA ASN A 789 -2.54 -13.90 10.20
C ASN A 789 -3.10 -12.48 10.42
N GLY A 790 -3.05 -12.06 11.67
CA GLY A 790 -3.22 -10.68 12.06
C GLY A 790 -4.58 -10.31 12.66
N ARG A 791 -4.58 -9.19 13.37
CA ARG A 791 -5.71 -8.68 14.12
C ARG A 791 -6.74 -8.07 13.17
N TRP A 792 -7.97 -8.55 13.24
CA TRP A 792 -9.16 -7.82 12.86
C TRP A 792 -10.21 -8.11 13.93
N ASP A 793 -10.51 -7.10 14.73
CA ASP A 793 -11.46 -7.26 15.82
C ASP A 793 -12.87 -7.44 15.23
N LEU A 794 -13.57 -8.50 15.66
CA LEU A 794 -14.95 -8.70 15.24
C LEU A 794 -15.83 -7.67 15.91
N THR A 795 -16.48 -6.88 15.09
CA THR A 795 -17.46 -5.88 15.49
C THR A 795 -18.79 -6.19 14.84
N LYS A 796 -19.83 -5.53 15.34
CA LYS A 796 -21.16 -5.50 14.72
C LYS A 796 -21.37 -4.13 14.09
N GLU A 797 -22.31 -4.03 13.18
CA GLU A 797 -22.76 -2.75 12.67
C GLU A 797 -23.55 -2.03 13.77
N GLU A 798 -22.89 -1.05 14.39
CA GLU A 798 -23.40 -0.28 15.52
C GLU A 798 -22.81 1.14 15.53
N PRO A 799 -23.36 2.10 16.29
CA PRO A 799 -22.89 3.49 16.29
C PRO A 799 -21.39 3.67 16.52
N ALA A 800 -20.72 2.76 17.24
CA ALA A 800 -19.29 2.80 17.47
C ALA A 800 -18.48 2.55 16.18
N THR A 801 -19.03 1.79 15.23
CA THR A 801 -18.42 1.49 13.92
C THR A 801 -18.89 2.42 12.79
N TRP A 802 -19.76 3.38 13.07
CA TRP A 802 -20.30 4.32 12.07
C TRP A 802 -19.52 5.63 11.99
N ARG A 803 -18.26 5.62 12.43
CA ARG A 803 -17.35 6.76 12.24
C ARG A 803 -17.03 6.96 10.76
N ARG A 804 -16.51 8.15 10.43
CA ARG A 804 -15.98 8.46 9.09
C ARG A 804 -15.00 7.39 8.63
N SER A 805 -15.09 6.98 7.39
CA SER A 805 -14.30 5.88 6.79
C SER A 805 -12.79 6.12 6.81
N VAL A 806 -12.33 7.36 6.86
CA VAL A 806 -10.91 7.70 7.03
C VAL A 806 -10.33 7.17 8.35
N TYR A 807 -11.18 6.96 9.36
CA TYR A 807 -10.80 6.42 10.67
C TYR A 807 -10.99 4.91 10.79
N SER A 808 -11.36 4.20 9.72
CA SER A 808 -11.38 2.74 9.71
C SER A 808 -9.96 2.18 9.77
N TYR A 809 -9.82 0.95 10.29
CA TYR A 809 -8.53 0.25 10.32
C TYR A 809 -8.11 -0.20 8.93
N TRP A 810 -6.91 0.20 8.51
CA TRP A 810 -6.34 -0.09 7.20
C TRP A 810 -5.27 -1.18 7.34
N LYS A 811 -5.61 -2.41 6.93
CA LYS A 811 -4.73 -3.57 6.99
C LYS A 811 -4.23 -3.96 5.61
N ARG A 812 -2.90 -4.19 5.46
CA ARG A 812 -2.30 -4.56 4.18
C ARG A 812 -2.71 -5.94 3.69
N GLY A 813 -2.70 -6.90 4.60
CA GLY A 813 -3.03 -8.29 4.27
C GLY A 813 -4.51 -8.56 4.11
N MET A 814 -5.40 -7.63 4.50
CA MET A 814 -6.84 -7.81 4.40
C MET A 814 -7.54 -6.47 4.21
N LYS A 815 -8.07 -6.23 3.03
CA LYS A 815 -8.84 -5.04 2.73
C LYS A 815 -10.28 -5.16 3.24
N PHE A 816 -10.89 -4.03 3.61
CA PHE A 816 -12.32 -4.00 3.91
C PHE A 816 -13.12 -4.24 2.62
N PRO A 817 -14.03 -5.24 2.56
CA PRO A 817 -14.65 -5.69 1.31
C PRO A 817 -15.35 -4.58 0.52
N MET A 818 -16.04 -3.67 1.21
CA MET A 818 -16.72 -2.55 0.55
C MET A 818 -15.74 -1.62 -0.17
N PHE A 819 -14.56 -1.36 0.42
CA PHE A 819 -13.56 -0.50 -0.22
C PHE A 819 -12.84 -1.24 -1.34
N ASP A 820 -12.51 -2.53 -1.16
CA ASP A 820 -11.83 -3.34 -2.18
C ASP A 820 -12.66 -3.45 -3.46
N VAL A 821 -13.95 -3.74 -3.34
CA VAL A 821 -14.89 -3.77 -4.48
C VAL A 821 -15.00 -2.41 -5.19
N HIS A 822 -14.80 -1.29 -4.47
CA HIS A 822 -14.83 0.06 -5.02
C HIS A 822 -13.43 0.62 -5.33
N ASP A 823 -12.51 -0.25 -5.76
CA ASP A 823 -11.18 0.11 -6.26
C ASP A 823 -10.24 0.73 -5.20
N GLN A 824 -10.28 0.22 -3.95
CA GLN A 824 -9.29 0.60 -2.95
C GLN A 824 -7.88 0.33 -3.48
N PRO A 825 -6.95 1.30 -3.42
CA PRO A 825 -5.58 1.10 -3.87
C PRO A 825 -4.86 -0.03 -3.15
N ASP A 826 -3.82 -0.56 -3.78
CA ASP A 826 -2.87 -1.45 -3.11
C ASP A 826 -2.00 -0.64 -2.14
N GLN A 827 -2.10 -0.96 -0.85
CA GLN A 827 -1.33 -0.28 0.20
C GLN A 827 0.15 -0.70 0.26
N ASN A 828 0.56 -1.64 -0.54
CA ASN A 828 1.97 -2.03 -0.68
C ASN A 828 2.74 -1.12 -1.64
N MET A 829 2.05 -0.24 -2.36
CA MET A 829 2.65 0.64 -3.36
C MET A 829 2.08 2.05 -3.24
N THR A 830 2.90 3.04 -3.62
CA THR A 830 2.42 4.41 -3.82
C THR A 830 1.31 4.42 -4.87
N ALA A 831 0.13 4.86 -4.49
CA ALA A 831 -0.98 5.02 -5.42
C ALA A 831 -0.99 6.45 -5.97
N GLU A 832 -0.48 6.62 -7.15
CA GLU A 832 -0.42 7.91 -7.84
C GLU A 832 -1.82 8.39 -8.28
N ARG A 833 -2.66 7.43 -8.63
CA ARG A 833 -4.08 7.58 -8.95
C ARG A 833 -4.82 6.31 -8.56
N ARG A 834 -6.11 6.44 -8.28
CA ARG A 834 -6.99 5.28 -8.10
C ARG A 834 -7.42 4.76 -9.47
N ASN A 835 -7.52 3.45 -9.60
CA ASN A 835 -8.25 2.85 -10.71
C ASN A 835 -9.75 3.17 -10.53
N ILE A 836 -10.47 3.23 -11.64
CA ILE A 836 -11.92 3.38 -11.63
C ILE A 836 -12.46 2.29 -12.54
N SER A 837 -13.05 1.27 -11.93
CA SER A 837 -13.73 0.20 -12.65
C SER A 837 -15.24 0.36 -12.56
N THR A 838 -15.97 -0.24 -13.51
CA THR A 838 -17.42 -0.40 -13.44
C THR A 838 -17.70 -1.87 -13.61
N VAL A 839 -17.90 -2.55 -12.49
CA VAL A 839 -18.09 -4.00 -12.44
C VAL A 839 -19.38 -4.38 -11.70
N PRO A 840 -20.05 -5.46 -12.09
CA PRO A 840 -21.31 -5.88 -11.46
C PRO A 840 -21.22 -6.07 -9.95
N THR A 841 -20.05 -6.45 -9.42
CA THR A 841 -19.84 -6.67 -7.99
C THR A 841 -20.07 -5.41 -7.16
N GLN A 842 -19.88 -4.22 -7.70
CA GLN A 842 -20.14 -2.94 -7.02
C GLN A 842 -21.65 -2.76 -6.79
N ALA A 843 -22.46 -2.99 -7.82
CA ALA A 843 -23.92 -2.93 -7.68
C ALA A 843 -24.44 -4.06 -6.77
N LEU A 844 -23.93 -5.29 -6.94
CA LEU A 844 -24.32 -6.43 -6.10
C LEU A 844 -23.95 -6.21 -4.64
N MET A 845 -22.84 -5.55 -4.34
CA MET A 845 -22.47 -5.20 -2.98
C MET A 845 -23.49 -4.22 -2.38
N LEU A 846 -23.77 -3.11 -3.04
CA LEU A 846 -24.74 -2.13 -2.55
C LEU A 846 -26.15 -2.73 -2.42
N LEU A 847 -26.50 -3.72 -3.24
CA LEU A 847 -27.81 -4.41 -3.19
C LEU A 847 -27.93 -5.43 -2.05
N ASN A 848 -26.83 -6.03 -1.58
CA ASN A 848 -26.90 -7.19 -0.69
C ASN A 848 -26.18 -7.01 0.65
N ASP A 849 -25.40 -5.94 0.80
CA ASP A 849 -24.64 -5.71 2.01
C ASP A 849 -25.53 -5.35 3.20
N GLU A 850 -25.36 -6.05 4.33
CA GLU A 850 -26.16 -5.84 5.54
C GLU A 850 -26.09 -4.41 6.05
N PHE A 851 -24.93 -3.75 5.95
CA PHE A 851 -24.76 -2.36 6.31
C PHE A 851 -25.67 -1.46 5.45
N VAL A 852 -25.68 -1.64 4.12
CA VAL A 852 -26.50 -0.80 3.22
C VAL A 852 -27.99 -1.03 3.48
N LEU A 853 -28.42 -2.27 3.68
CA LEU A 853 -29.80 -2.62 4.01
C LEU A 853 -30.22 -2.00 5.34
N GLN A 854 -29.37 -2.07 6.35
CA GLN A 854 -29.62 -1.44 7.65
C GLN A 854 -29.74 0.08 7.53
N GLN A 855 -28.82 0.72 6.81
CA GLN A 855 -28.84 2.18 6.63
C GLN A 855 -30.02 2.64 5.77
N SER A 856 -30.47 1.86 4.81
CA SER A 856 -31.69 2.13 4.03
C SER A 856 -32.93 2.17 4.90
N ARG A 857 -33.02 1.25 5.88
CA ARG A 857 -34.11 1.26 6.87
C ARG A 857 -34.04 2.50 7.77
N LEU A 858 -32.84 2.82 8.28
CA LEU A 858 -32.64 4.00 9.13
C LEU A 858 -32.91 5.31 8.36
N LEU A 859 -32.61 5.37 7.07
CA LEU A 859 -32.97 6.49 6.20
C LEU A 859 -34.50 6.61 6.05
N ALA A 860 -35.21 5.51 5.85
CA ALA A 860 -36.68 5.50 5.80
C ALA A 860 -37.30 5.95 7.14
N GLU A 861 -36.77 5.50 8.28
CA GLU A 861 -37.17 5.94 9.63
C GLU A 861 -36.98 7.46 9.81
N ARG A 862 -35.82 7.99 9.35
CA ARG A 862 -35.55 9.43 9.35
C ARG A 862 -36.55 10.21 8.51
N VAL A 863 -36.78 9.77 7.29
CA VAL A 863 -37.70 10.44 6.35
C VAL A 863 -39.15 10.44 6.93
N ALA A 864 -39.62 9.33 7.47
CA ALA A 864 -40.92 9.22 8.08
C ALA A 864 -41.04 10.15 9.31
N HIS A 865 -39.98 10.28 10.10
CA HIS A 865 -39.95 11.16 11.25
C HIS A 865 -39.95 12.65 10.87
N GLU A 866 -39.15 13.04 9.88
CA GLU A 866 -38.97 14.44 9.47
C GLU A 866 -40.13 14.97 8.60
N ALA A 867 -40.67 14.12 7.69
CA ALA A 867 -41.76 14.51 6.78
C ALA A 867 -43.18 14.27 7.34
N GLY A 868 -43.28 13.49 8.41
CA GLY A 868 -44.57 13.03 8.98
C GLY A 868 -45.19 11.94 8.12
N SER A 869 -46.55 11.80 8.19
CA SER A 869 -47.26 10.70 7.55
C SER A 869 -47.74 10.98 6.11
N ASP A 870 -47.24 12.03 5.47
CA ASP A 870 -47.55 12.37 4.08
C ASP A 870 -46.55 11.68 3.12
N LEU A 871 -46.98 10.64 2.42
CA LEU A 871 -46.11 9.86 1.54
C LEU A 871 -45.47 10.70 0.43
N PRO A 872 -46.18 11.60 -0.28
CA PRO A 872 -45.51 12.51 -1.23
C PRO A 872 -44.42 13.40 -0.60
N ALA A 873 -44.59 13.85 0.63
CA ALA A 873 -43.59 14.62 1.36
C ALA A 873 -42.37 13.77 1.72
N GLU A 874 -42.59 12.52 2.14
CA GLU A 874 -41.50 11.54 2.40
C GLU A 874 -40.65 11.31 1.15
N VAL A 875 -41.26 11.03 -0.01
CA VAL A 875 -40.53 10.84 -1.25
C VAL A 875 -39.73 12.08 -1.65
N LYS A 876 -40.33 13.27 -1.57
CA LYS A 876 -39.62 14.53 -1.83
C LYS A 876 -38.44 14.76 -0.89
N LEU A 877 -38.61 14.45 0.38
CA LEU A 877 -37.53 14.57 1.37
C LEU A 877 -36.42 13.55 1.12
N LEU A 878 -36.76 12.31 0.76
CA LEU A 878 -35.78 11.29 0.38
C LEU A 878 -34.90 11.75 -0.78
N TYR A 879 -35.48 12.32 -1.84
CA TYR A 879 -34.72 12.90 -2.97
C TYR A 879 -33.79 14.03 -2.51
N LYS A 880 -34.30 14.90 -1.65
CA LYS A 880 -33.52 16.04 -1.16
C LYS A 880 -32.35 15.59 -0.30
N ILE A 881 -32.55 14.59 0.57
CA ILE A 881 -31.48 14.03 1.42
C ILE A 881 -30.44 13.32 0.55
N ALA A 882 -30.88 12.39 -0.30
CA ALA A 882 -29.97 11.49 -1.01
C ALA A 882 -29.25 12.17 -2.18
N ILE A 883 -29.96 12.98 -2.97
CA ILE A 883 -29.44 13.53 -4.22
C ILE A 883 -29.56 15.06 -4.35
N SER A 884 -29.96 15.74 -3.25
CA SER A 884 -29.96 17.20 -3.07
C SER A 884 -30.87 17.96 -4.06
N ARG A 885 -31.89 17.32 -4.63
CA ARG A 885 -32.87 17.92 -5.53
C ARG A 885 -34.30 17.45 -5.24
N GLN A 886 -35.27 18.09 -5.85
CA GLN A 886 -36.64 17.59 -5.87
C GLN A 886 -36.80 16.51 -6.95
N PRO A 887 -37.71 15.53 -6.76
CA PRO A 887 -38.12 14.63 -7.84
C PRO A 887 -38.88 15.42 -8.93
N THR A 888 -38.75 14.99 -10.16
CA THR A 888 -39.62 15.41 -11.23
C THR A 888 -41.05 14.89 -11.00
N GLU A 889 -42.05 15.44 -11.65
CA GLU A 889 -43.42 14.93 -11.54
C GLU A 889 -43.55 13.45 -11.93
N LYS A 890 -42.73 13.01 -12.88
CA LYS A 890 -42.73 11.63 -13.32
C LYS A 890 -42.10 10.72 -12.25
N GLU A 891 -40.93 11.08 -11.74
CA GLU A 891 -40.26 10.33 -10.67
C GLU A 891 -41.18 10.23 -9.44
N LEU A 892 -41.78 11.31 -9.02
CA LEU A 892 -42.71 11.31 -7.88
C LEU A 892 -43.88 10.34 -8.08
N ARG A 893 -44.50 10.32 -9.27
CA ARG A 893 -45.60 9.38 -9.56
C ARG A 893 -45.13 7.95 -9.55
N ASP A 894 -44.02 7.66 -10.22
CA ASP A 894 -43.47 6.30 -10.36
C ASP A 894 -43.08 5.75 -8.97
N ASP A 895 -42.47 6.58 -8.12
CA ASP A 895 -42.05 6.16 -6.78
C ASP A 895 -43.22 5.99 -5.81
N LEU A 896 -44.25 6.82 -5.91
CA LEU A 896 -45.48 6.64 -5.15
C LEU A 896 -46.21 5.33 -5.56
N GLU A 897 -46.26 5.02 -6.86
CA GLU A 897 -46.77 3.76 -7.34
C GLU A 897 -45.98 2.57 -6.83
N PHE A 898 -44.64 2.67 -6.86
CA PHE A 898 -43.73 1.65 -6.33
C PHE A 898 -43.99 1.39 -4.84
N VAL A 899 -44.02 2.43 -4.00
CA VAL A 899 -44.24 2.28 -2.56
C VAL A 899 -45.62 1.69 -2.26
N ASN A 900 -46.68 2.14 -2.94
CA ASN A 900 -48.02 1.60 -2.78
C ASN A 900 -48.10 0.11 -3.17
N HIS A 901 -47.42 -0.27 -4.26
CA HIS A 901 -47.35 -1.67 -4.71
C HIS A 901 -46.60 -2.53 -3.67
N GLU A 902 -45.46 -2.08 -3.18
CA GLU A 902 -44.70 -2.77 -2.13
C GLU A 902 -45.51 -2.93 -0.84
N GLN A 903 -46.25 -1.90 -0.44
CA GLN A 903 -47.15 -2.01 0.71
C GLN A 903 -48.20 -3.10 0.52
N SER A 904 -48.76 -3.21 -0.69
CA SER A 904 -49.75 -4.23 -1.03
C SER A 904 -49.18 -5.67 -0.97
N ILE A 905 -47.95 -5.84 -1.47
CA ILE A 905 -47.23 -7.14 -1.40
C ILE A 905 -46.98 -7.52 0.06
N GLN A 906 -46.51 -6.57 0.87
CA GLN A 906 -46.15 -6.85 2.25
C GLN A 906 -47.38 -7.07 3.13
N ALA A 907 -48.49 -6.37 2.85
CA ALA A 907 -49.77 -6.61 3.51
C ALA A 907 -50.31 -8.02 3.20
N ALA A 908 -50.21 -8.46 1.93
CA ALA A 908 -50.59 -9.83 1.53
C ALA A 908 -49.71 -10.92 2.18
N GLN A 909 -48.43 -10.62 2.45
CA GLN A 909 -47.53 -11.56 3.14
C GLN A 909 -47.71 -11.62 4.65
N ALA A 910 -48.17 -10.51 5.28
CA ALA A 910 -48.29 -10.40 6.73
C ALA A 910 -49.48 -11.21 7.32
N GLY A 911 -50.47 -11.59 6.52
CA GLY A 911 -51.66 -12.31 6.98
C GLY A 911 -52.43 -11.57 8.10
N ASP A 912 -53.53 -12.16 8.58
CA ASP A 912 -54.50 -11.59 9.52
C ASP A 912 -54.02 -11.62 11.00
N SER A 913 -52.80 -11.13 11.30
CA SER A 913 -52.26 -11.09 12.67
C SER A 913 -52.56 -9.75 13.33
N GLY A 914 -53.55 -9.75 14.16
CA GLY A 914 -54.24 -8.75 14.87
C GLY A 914 -53.48 -7.72 15.72
N SER A 915 -52.94 -6.69 15.09
CA SER A 915 -52.80 -5.34 15.64
C SER A 915 -52.70 -4.33 14.50
N VAL A 916 -53.84 -3.90 14.01
CA VAL A 916 -53.99 -3.21 12.71
C VAL A 916 -53.18 -1.93 12.58
N GLY A 917 -53.02 -1.09 13.60
CA GLY A 917 -52.30 0.19 13.48
C GLY A 917 -50.81 0.05 13.40
N LYS A 918 -50.18 -0.75 14.26
CA LYS A 918 -48.72 -0.94 14.32
C LYS A 918 -48.19 -1.76 13.12
N ALA A 919 -49.01 -2.70 12.62
CA ALA A 919 -48.68 -3.48 11.43
C ALA A 919 -48.72 -2.62 10.15
N VAL A 920 -49.63 -1.66 10.03
CA VAL A 920 -49.68 -0.75 8.87
C VAL A 920 -48.47 0.19 8.83
N GLU A 921 -48.06 0.73 9.98
CA GLU A 921 -46.89 1.58 10.08
C GLU A 921 -45.57 0.81 9.73
N ASP A 922 -45.41 -0.43 10.18
CA ASP A 922 -44.29 -1.29 9.87
C ASP A 922 -44.25 -1.67 8.38
N ILE A 923 -45.38 -1.96 7.75
CA ILE A 923 -45.53 -2.22 6.32
C ILE A 923 -45.07 -1.00 5.48
N ARG A 924 -45.57 0.20 5.88
CA ARG A 924 -45.19 1.45 5.22
C ARG A 924 -43.67 1.69 5.30
N LEU A 925 -43.12 1.55 6.50
CA LEU A 925 -41.69 1.74 6.74
C LEU A 925 -40.82 0.78 5.92
N ARG A 926 -41.25 -0.49 5.80
CA ARG A 926 -40.54 -1.47 4.96
C ARG A 926 -40.60 -1.10 3.48
N ALA A 927 -41.74 -0.63 2.98
CA ALA A 927 -41.87 -0.20 1.60
C ALA A 927 -40.99 1.02 1.31
N MET A 928 -41.01 2.02 2.21
CA MET A 928 -40.10 3.17 2.12
C MET A 928 -38.64 2.79 2.23
N SER A 929 -38.29 1.79 3.06
CA SER A 929 -36.92 1.27 3.16
C SER A 929 -36.42 0.68 1.84
N ARG A 930 -37.31 0.03 1.04
CA ARG A 930 -36.97 -0.46 -0.28
C ARG A 930 -36.73 0.68 -1.28
N LEU A 931 -37.57 1.73 -1.24
CA LEU A 931 -37.33 2.90 -2.07
C LEU A 931 -36.04 3.62 -1.68
N ALA A 932 -35.78 3.77 -0.39
CA ALA A 932 -34.51 4.31 0.12
C ALA A 932 -33.31 3.48 -0.37
N HIS A 933 -33.45 2.16 -0.34
CA HIS A 933 -32.42 1.26 -0.85
C HIS A 933 -32.17 1.42 -2.36
N VAL A 934 -33.21 1.55 -3.16
CA VAL A 934 -33.10 1.87 -4.60
C VAL A 934 -32.38 3.19 -4.80
N MET A 935 -32.72 4.21 -4.00
CA MET A 935 -32.09 5.53 -4.07
C MET A 935 -30.59 5.46 -3.77
N LEU A 936 -30.18 4.74 -2.70
CA LEU A 936 -28.77 4.55 -2.33
C LEU A 936 -27.96 3.76 -3.37
N ASN A 937 -28.64 3.00 -4.24
CA ASN A 937 -28.04 2.25 -5.35
C ASN A 937 -28.06 3.00 -6.67
N SER A 938 -28.66 4.20 -6.72
CA SER A 938 -28.74 4.96 -7.96
C SER A 938 -27.38 5.55 -8.37
N ASN A 939 -27.16 5.69 -9.68
CA ASN A 939 -25.98 6.36 -10.19
C ASN A 939 -25.87 7.80 -9.67
N GLU A 940 -26.99 8.51 -9.56
CA GLU A 940 -27.02 9.90 -9.10
C GLU A 940 -26.55 10.02 -7.63
N PHE A 941 -26.73 8.96 -6.83
CA PHE A 941 -26.22 8.92 -5.46
C PHE A 941 -24.71 8.73 -5.41
N VAL A 942 -24.15 7.81 -6.21
CA VAL A 942 -22.74 7.39 -6.11
C VAL A 942 -21.78 8.15 -7.04
N TYR A 943 -22.29 9.07 -7.87
CA TYR A 943 -21.47 9.89 -8.77
C TYR A 943 -21.52 11.38 -8.39
N ILE A 944 -20.43 12.08 -8.70
CA ILE A 944 -20.35 13.54 -8.71
C ILE A 944 -20.61 14.01 -10.14
N ASN A 945 -21.62 14.84 -10.27
CA ASN A 945 -22.07 15.40 -11.57
C ASN A 945 -21.61 16.84 -11.78
#